data_781560a27863158558e62da972bb5cc6
#
_entry.id   781560a27863158558e62da972bb5cc6
#
_cell.length_a   1.000
_cell.length_b   1.000
_cell.length_c   1.000
_cell.angle_alpha   90.00
_cell.angle_beta   90.00
_cell.angle_gamma   90.00
#
_symmetry.space_group_name_H-M   'P 1'
#
loop_
_entity.id
_entity.type
_entity.pdbx_description
1 polymer ?
#
loop_
_entity_poly.entity_id
_entity_poly.type
_entity_poly.pdbx_seq_one_letter_code
_entity_poly.pdbx_strand_id
1 'polypeptide(L)'
;MKQIIYTKTDEAPLLATHSLLPIIQRFCQSSDVHFVLKDISMAGRILAAFPDFLKEEQRVEDALQQLGELAKKPEANIIKLPNISASVPQLKAAIAELQAQGYALPDYPEAPTSEVEKSIKERYDKVKGSAVNPVLREGNSDRRAPKAVKQYAKTHPHSMGAWESHSKTAVATMQEGDFYHNEQSVTFDKADKVRIELHTSQGKVISMKTDIAVQAKEIIDATLMSKKALLSFYKEQFARAKKEGLLLSLHLKATMMKVSDPILFGYAVETLFAPVLSKYADTFKAIGVNVRNGLSDLLTKVSTLSADKQKAIQHDLDEVWANAPAIAMVNSEKGISNLHYPNDVIVDASMPAMIRNSGKMWNAEGKTQDTLAVLPDSSYAGIYQVVIDFCKTHGAFDPRTMGSVANVGLMAQKAEEYGSHDKTFEVPEEGEMQVIGETGTVYLSQHVAAGDIWRMCMVKDAPVEDWVKLAVKRAKATNTPAIFWLDAKRAHDAELIKKVKQYLSKCNTEGLDIQILAPEAAILFTLERTKKGEDTISVTGNVLRDYLTDLFPILELGTSAKVLSIVPLMNGGGLFETGAGGSAPKLAEQLFAENHLRWDSLGEFLALGASLEHFATTYQNTKALVLAQTLDEATGKVLENNRSPESAVGTLDNRGSHFYLALYWAEALAAQKQDKALAEEFAPIAKALATNEKAIVTELTAVQGQKIDLHGYYHPSTKRTSAVMLPSSTFRSILGL
;
A
#
# COMPACT_ATOMS: atom_id res chain seq x y z
N MET A 1 11.04 11.83 -27.41
CA MET A 1 10.11 10.93 -28.15
C MET A 1 8.82 10.86 -27.34
N LYS A 2 7.66 11.01 -27.96
CA LYS A 2 6.36 10.92 -27.28
C LYS A 2 6.08 9.45 -26.95
N GLN A 3 6.16 9.08 -25.68
CA GLN A 3 6.03 7.67 -25.29
C GLN A 3 5.41 7.52 -23.91
N ILE A 4 4.77 6.38 -23.70
CA ILE A 4 4.31 5.89 -22.40
C ILE A 4 5.24 4.74 -21.99
N ILE A 5 5.78 4.81 -20.78
CA ILE A 5 6.55 3.71 -20.20
C ILE A 5 5.58 2.72 -19.56
N TYR A 6 5.70 1.46 -19.93
CA TYR A 6 5.02 0.35 -19.28
C TYR A 6 6.06 -0.47 -18.52
N THR A 7 5.89 -0.66 -17.22
CA THR A 7 6.89 -1.35 -16.42
C THR A 7 6.70 -2.86 -16.48
N LYS A 8 7.77 -3.59 -16.74
CA LYS A 8 7.85 -5.04 -16.52
C LYS A 8 8.22 -5.26 -15.06
N THR A 9 7.38 -5.99 -14.34
CA THR A 9 7.53 -6.27 -12.93
C THR A 9 7.66 -7.77 -12.66
N ASP A 10 6.92 -8.31 -11.69
CA ASP A 10 7.10 -9.68 -11.21
C ASP A 10 5.76 -10.43 -11.22
N GLU A 11 5.81 -11.76 -11.15
CA GLU A 11 4.68 -12.64 -10.84
C GLU A 11 3.44 -12.44 -11.73
N ALA A 12 2.23 -12.45 -11.18
CA ALA A 12 1.00 -12.35 -11.96
C ALA A 12 0.89 -11.08 -12.82
N PRO A 13 1.28 -9.87 -12.36
CA PRO A 13 1.32 -8.68 -13.22
C PRO A 13 2.28 -8.82 -14.42
N LEU A 14 3.44 -9.42 -14.21
CA LEU A 14 4.38 -9.71 -15.31
C LEU A 14 3.73 -10.64 -16.35
N LEU A 15 3.11 -11.72 -15.90
CA LEU A 15 2.46 -12.70 -16.78
C LEU A 15 1.32 -12.04 -17.57
N ALA A 16 0.46 -11.26 -16.91
CA ALA A 16 -0.63 -10.51 -17.54
C ALA A 16 -0.13 -9.50 -18.61
N THR A 17 1.05 -8.90 -18.41
CA THR A 17 1.66 -7.98 -19.37
C THR A 17 1.86 -8.62 -20.74
N HIS A 18 2.20 -9.91 -20.80
CA HIS A 18 2.42 -10.63 -22.05
C HIS A 18 1.14 -10.84 -22.89
N SER A 19 -0.04 -10.70 -22.26
CA SER A 19 -1.33 -10.65 -22.98
C SER A 19 -1.78 -9.21 -23.25
N LEU A 20 -1.73 -8.35 -22.25
CA LEU A 20 -2.33 -7.01 -22.33
C LEU A 20 -1.52 -6.02 -23.19
N LEU A 21 -0.20 -5.99 -23.02
CA LEU A 21 0.63 -4.98 -23.70
C LEU A 21 0.57 -5.08 -25.24
N PRO A 22 0.60 -6.26 -25.87
CA PRO A 22 0.41 -6.37 -27.33
C PRO A 22 -0.94 -5.81 -27.80
N ILE A 23 -2.01 -6.04 -27.04
CA ILE A 23 -3.35 -5.49 -27.32
C ILE A 23 -3.30 -3.96 -27.25
N ILE A 24 -2.76 -3.40 -26.18
CA ILE A 24 -2.64 -1.94 -26.00
C ILE A 24 -1.84 -1.32 -27.15
N GLN A 25 -0.71 -1.90 -27.51
CA GLN A 25 0.15 -1.42 -28.60
C GLN A 25 -0.63 -1.41 -29.92
N ARG A 26 -1.38 -2.47 -30.23
CA ARG A 26 -2.18 -2.55 -31.44
C ARG A 26 -3.29 -1.48 -31.48
N PHE A 27 -3.96 -1.24 -30.37
CA PHE A 27 -5.05 -0.26 -30.29
C PHE A 27 -4.56 1.20 -30.37
N CYS A 28 -3.36 1.47 -29.92
CA CYS A 28 -2.78 2.82 -29.89
C CYS A 28 -1.91 3.16 -31.10
N GLN A 29 -1.58 2.19 -31.94
CA GLN A 29 -0.60 2.31 -33.02
C GLN A 29 -0.89 3.46 -34.01
N SER A 30 -2.16 3.63 -34.40
CA SER A 30 -2.57 4.67 -35.36
C SER A 30 -2.72 6.06 -34.75
N SER A 31 -2.52 6.19 -33.45
CA SER A 31 -2.74 7.42 -32.67
C SER A 31 -1.44 8.11 -32.23
N ASP A 32 -0.30 7.72 -32.77
CA ASP A 32 1.03 8.25 -32.41
C ASP A 32 1.34 8.12 -30.91
N VAL A 33 0.83 7.06 -30.29
CA VAL A 33 1.10 6.69 -28.88
C VAL A 33 1.96 5.43 -28.87
N HIS A 34 3.18 5.58 -28.40
CA HIS A 34 4.17 4.49 -28.37
C HIS A 34 4.40 4.02 -26.95
N PHE A 35 4.49 2.71 -26.77
CA PHE A 35 4.79 2.10 -25.47
C PHE A 35 6.20 1.52 -25.45
N VAL A 36 6.93 1.84 -24.37
CA VAL A 36 8.27 1.30 -24.13
C VAL A 36 8.23 0.49 -22.85
N LEU A 37 8.63 -0.76 -22.93
CA LEU A 37 8.73 -1.65 -21.77
C LEU A 37 10.07 -1.39 -21.06
N LYS A 38 10.01 -1.13 -19.72
CA LYS A 38 11.19 -0.98 -18.87
C LYS A 38 11.14 -2.02 -17.75
N ASP A 39 12.21 -2.81 -17.64
CA ASP A 39 12.30 -3.95 -16.71
C ASP A 39 12.74 -3.49 -15.32
N ILE A 40 11.82 -3.41 -14.39
CA ILE A 40 12.05 -3.16 -12.97
C ILE A 40 11.71 -4.38 -12.10
N SER A 41 11.62 -5.56 -12.71
CA SER A 41 11.45 -6.82 -11.99
C SER A 41 12.62 -7.08 -11.04
N MET A 42 12.42 -7.95 -10.07
CA MET A 42 13.50 -8.33 -9.15
C MET A 42 14.69 -8.92 -9.91
N ALA A 43 14.46 -9.80 -10.88
CA ALA A 43 15.51 -10.35 -11.72
C ALA A 43 16.24 -9.27 -12.55
N GLY A 44 15.49 -8.35 -13.17
CA GLY A 44 16.08 -7.23 -13.92
C GLY A 44 16.97 -6.34 -13.05
N ARG A 45 16.51 -6.03 -11.84
CA ARG A 45 17.29 -5.22 -10.87
C ARG A 45 18.52 -5.94 -10.34
N ILE A 46 18.44 -7.26 -10.12
CA ILE A 46 19.62 -8.08 -9.78
C ILE A 46 20.65 -8.02 -10.90
N LEU A 47 20.25 -8.30 -12.14
CA LEU A 47 21.17 -8.28 -13.29
C LEU A 47 21.80 -6.90 -13.49
N ALA A 48 21.04 -5.83 -13.38
CA ALA A 48 21.53 -4.46 -13.48
C ALA A 48 22.53 -4.10 -12.37
N ALA A 49 22.40 -4.71 -11.18
CA ALA A 49 23.30 -4.47 -10.05
C ALA A 49 24.66 -5.14 -10.18
N PHE A 50 24.84 -6.14 -11.08
CA PHE A 50 26.05 -6.95 -11.19
C PHE A 50 26.63 -7.06 -12.62
N PRO A 51 26.74 -5.95 -13.39
CA PRO A 51 27.20 -5.99 -14.78
C PRO A 51 28.65 -6.50 -14.95
N ASP A 52 29.48 -6.35 -13.91
CA ASP A 52 30.87 -6.81 -13.86
C ASP A 52 31.01 -8.35 -13.74
N PHE A 53 29.99 -9.05 -13.28
CA PHE A 53 29.93 -10.51 -13.20
C PHE A 53 29.33 -11.14 -14.47
N LEU A 54 28.72 -10.35 -15.35
CA LEU A 54 27.95 -10.81 -16.49
C LEU A 54 28.74 -10.67 -17.79
N LYS A 55 28.53 -11.60 -18.73
CA LYS A 55 28.99 -11.46 -20.10
C LYS A 55 28.34 -10.25 -20.76
N GLU A 56 28.98 -9.68 -21.77
CA GLU A 56 28.50 -8.46 -22.44
C GLU A 56 27.04 -8.59 -22.93
N GLU A 57 26.73 -9.73 -23.56
CA GLU A 57 25.37 -10.03 -24.06
C GLU A 57 24.31 -10.28 -22.97
N GLN A 58 24.72 -10.48 -21.72
CA GLN A 58 23.85 -10.70 -20.57
C GLN A 58 23.60 -9.40 -19.77
N ARG A 59 24.36 -8.34 -20.05
CA ARG A 59 24.24 -7.08 -19.33
C ARG A 59 22.94 -6.38 -19.71
N VAL A 60 22.27 -5.83 -18.70
CA VAL A 60 21.05 -5.06 -18.85
C VAL A 60 21.26 -3.65 -18.33
N GLU A 61 20.45 -2.71 -18.83
CA GLU A 61 20.42 -1.35 -18.33
C GLU A 61 19.81 -1.30 -16.91
N ASP A 62 20.24 -0.35 -16.10
CA ASP A 62 19.54 -0.03 -14.86
C ASP A 62 18.26 0.77 -15.18
N ALA A 63 17.20 0.04 -15.50
CA ALA A 63 15.91 0.64 -15.85
C ALA A 63 15.31 1.43 -14.68
N LEU A 64 15.50 1.01 -13.43
CA LEU A 64 14.98 1.72 -12.27
C LEU A 64 15.66 3.08 -12.11
N GLN A 65 16.98 3.14 -12.26
CA GLN A 65 17.72 4.41 -12.22
C GLN A 65 17.24 5.34 -13.34
N GLN A 66 17.12 4.83 -14.58
CA GLN A 66 16.63 5.63 -15.72
C GLN A 66 15.22 6.16 -15.48
N LEU A 67 14.33 5.36 -14.91
CA LEU A 67 12.96 5.79 -14.57
C LEU A 67 12.97 6.82 -13.44
N GLY A 68 13.86 6.70 -12.46
CA GLY A 68 14.04 7.70 -11.41
C GLY A 68 14.46 9.06 -11.96
N GLU A 69 15.35 9.09 -12.96
CA GLU A 69 15.72 10.34 -13.65
C GLU A 69 14.59 10.85 -14.54
N LEU A 70 13.84 9.96 -15.21
CA LEU A 70 12.69 10.35 -16.02
C LEU A 70 11.57 10.93 -15.14
N ALA A 71 11.32 10.38 -13.96
CA ALA A 71 10.28 10.86 -13.03
C ALA A 71 10.47 12.34 -12.62
N LYS A 72 11.66 12.87 -12.75
CA LYS A 72 12.00 14.28 -12.51
C LYS A 72 11.79 15.20 -13.73
N LYS A 73 11.31 14.66 -14.84
CA LYS A 73 11.14 15.39 -16.10
C LYS A 73 9.67 15.57 -16.47
N PRO A 74 9.30 16.66 -17.15
CA PRO A 74 7.91 16.94 -17.50
C PRO A 74 7.32 15.96 -18.52
N GLU A 75 8.14 15.30 -19.32
CA GLU A 75 7.68 14.31 -20.30
C GLU A 75 7.43 12.91 -19.72
N ALA A 76 7.65 12.71 -18.43
CA ALA A 76 7.41 11.43 -17.77
C ALA A 76 5.94 11.01 -17.88
N ASN A 77 5.71 9.81 -18.36
CA ASN A 77 4.42 9.14 -18.36
C ASN A 77 4.66 7.65 -18.13
N ILE A 78 4.46 7.21 -16.90
CA ILE A 78 4.89 5.89 -16.42
C ILE A 78 3.71 5.13 -15.84
N ILE A 79 3.37 3.98 -16.42
CA ILE A 79 2.43 3.02 -15.83
C ILE A 79 3.26 2.02 -15.02
N LYS A 80 3.10 2.08 -13.70
CA LYS A 80 3.84 1.23 -12.76
C LYS A 80 2.95 0.12 -12.22
N LEU A 81 3.30 -1.11 -12.59
CA LEU A 81 2.65 -2.32 -12.07
C LEU A 81 3.20 -2.70 -10.69
N PRO A 82 2.46 -3.53 -9.92
CA PRO A 82 2.96 -4.07 -8.66
C PRO A 82 4.23 -4.89 -8.87
N ASN A 83 5.17 -4.76 -7.94
CA ASN A 83 6.44 -5.49 -7.94
C ASN A 83 6.68 -6.14 -6.58
N ILE A 84 7.56 -7.14 -6.52
CA ILE A 84 7.94 -7.81 -5.28
C ILE A 84 8.71 -6.84 -4.38
N SER A 85 8.27 -6.75 -3.11
CA SER A 85 9.07 -6.23 -2.00
C SER A 85 9.90 -7.39 -1.45
N ALA A 86 11.11 -7.58 -1.99
CA ALA A 86 11.87 -8.80 -1.84
C ALA A 86 12.34 -9.06 -0.40
N SER A 87 11.97 -10.20 0.16
CA SER A 87 12.59 -10.78 1.35
C SER A 87 13.93 -11.45 1.00
N VAL A 88 14.77 -11.72 2.01
CA VAL A 88 16.03 -12.45 1.79
C VAL A 88 15.83 -13.83 1.15
N PRO A 89 14.86 -14.67 1.60
CA PRO A 89 14.57 -15.94 0.93
C PRO A 89 14.18 -15.78 -0.54
N GLN A 90 13.34 -14.81 -0.87
CA GLN A 90 12.94 -14.54 -2.27
C GLN A 90 14.14 -14.08 -3.10
N LEU A 91 14.98 -13.18 -2.56
CA LEU A 91 16.20 -12.72 -3.21
C LEU A 91 17.14 -13.89 -3.53
N LYS A 92 17.38 -14.78 -2.56
CA LYS A 92 18.21 -15.99 -2.76
C LYS A 92 17.63 -16.93 -3.81
N ALA A 93 16.33 -17.14 -3.80
CA ALA A 93 15.64 -17.96 -4.79
C ALA A 93 15.79 -17.38 -6.21
N ALA A 94 15.67 -16.08 -6.38
CA ALA A 94 15.87 -15.41 -7.66
C ALA A 94 17.33 -15.50 -8.14
N ILE A 95 18.31 -15.33 -7.24
CA ILE A 95 19.73 -15.50 -7.56
C ILE A 95 20.00 -16.93 -8.03
N ALA A 96 19.53 -17.94 -7.30
CA ALA A 96 19.71 -19.35 -7.66
C ALA A 96 19.07 -19.69 -9.02
N GLU A 97 17.89 -19.13 -9.32
CA GLU A 97 17.24 -19.30 -10.62
C GLU A 97 18.07 -18.68 -11.75
N LEU A 98 18.56 -17.47 -11.58
CA LEU A 98 19.42 -16.80 -12.57
C LEU A 98 20.75 -17.55 -12.79
N GLN A 99 21.38 -18.03 -11.71
CA GLN A 99 22.58 -18.86 -11.79
C GLN A 99 22.30 -20.14 -12.59
N ALA A 100 21.17 -20.81 -12.36
CA ALA A 100 20.76 -22.00 -13.11
C ALA A 100 20.50 -21.68 -14.60
N GLN A 101 20.14 -20.46 -14.93
CA GLN A 101 19.99 -19.97 -16.32
C GLN A 101 21.32 -19.51 -16.95
N GLY A 102 22.45 -19.65 -16.26
CA GLY A 102 23.78 -19.36 -16.78
C GLY A 102 24.31 -17.94 -16.54
N TYR A 103 23.71 -17.19 -15.62
CA TYR A 103 24.23 -15.90 -15.17
C TYR A 103 25.24 -16.11 -14.04
N ALA A 104 26.46 -15.63 -14.20
CA ALA A 104 27.56 -15.83 -13.24
C ALA A 104 27.46 -14.87 -12.02
N LEU A 105 26.31 -14.83 -11.37
CA LEU A 105 26.07 -13.99 -10.21
C LEU A 105 26.73 -14.56 -8.95
N PRO A 106 27.25 -13.71 -8.03
CA PRO A 106 27.72 -14.16 -6.73
C PRO A 106 26.53 -14.53 -5.82
N ASP A 107 26.77 -15.40 -4.83
CA ASP A 107 25.80 -15.69 -3.80
C ASP A 107 25.55 -14.48 -2.90
N TYR A 108 24.38 -14.43 -2.26
CA TYR A 108 24.07 -13.41 -1.24
C TYR A 108 24.81 -13.75 0.07
N PRO A 109 25.78 -12.93 0.53
CA PRO A 109 26.48 -13.18 1.76
C PRO A 109 25.69 -12.67 2.96
N GLU A 110 25.08 -13.58 3.75
CA GLU A 110 24.32 -13.19 4.94
C GLU A 110 25.23 -12.56 6.00
N ALA A 111 26.39 -13.16 6.23
CA ALA A 111 27.40 -12.73 7.20
C ALA A 111 28.74 -12.47 6.45
N PRO A 112 28.90 -11.29 5.82
CA PRO A 112 30.09 -10.98 5.04
C PRO A 112 31.33 -10.92 5.91
N THR A 113 32.41 -11.62 5.48
CA THR A 113 33.69 -11.73 6.18
C THR A 113 34.81 -10.93 5.51
N SER A 114 34.60 -10.51 4.26
CA SER A 114 35.57 -9.73 3.46
C SER A 114 34.95 -8.46 2.90
N GLU A 115 35.76 -7.48 2.50
CA GLU A 115 35.31 -6.24 1.84
C GLU A 115 34.58 -6.53 0.54
N VAL A 116 34.98 -7.57 -0.19
CA VAL A 116 34.30 -8.01 -1.43
C VAL A 116 32.89 -8.50 -1.10
N GLU A 117 32.74 -9.34 -0.10
CA GLU A 117 31.41 -9.82 0.34
C GLU A 117 30.53 -8.70 0.90
N LYS A 118 31.10 -7.72 1.62
CA LYS A 118 30.37 -6.53 2.05
C LYS A 118 29.84 -5.74 0.86
N SER A 119 30.67 -5.50 -0.15
CA SER A 119 30.26 -4.82 -1.37
C SER A 119 29.16 -5.57 -2.13
N ILE A 120 29.27 -6.89 -2.25
CA ILE A 120 28.24 -7.75 -2.85
C ILE A 120 26.92 -7.63 -2.06
N LYS A 121 27.00 -7.71 -0.71
CA LYS A 121 25.82 -7.57 0.15
C LYS A 121 25.14 -6.21 -0.02
N GLU A 122 25.88 -5.13 -0.03
CA GLU A 122 25.36 -3.78 -0.22
C GLU A 122 24.64 -3.62 -1.57
N ARG A 123 25.14 -4.23 -2.63
CA ARG A 123 24.51 -4.23 -3.94
C ARG A 123 23.18 -4.99 -3.94
N TYR A 124 23.14 -6.17 -3.33
CA TYR A 124 21.89 -6.93 -3.18
C TYR A 124 20.90 -6.25 -2.21
N ASP A 125 21.38 -5.63 -1.15
CA ASP A 125 20.52 -4.93 -0.19
C ASP A 125 19.77 -3.73 -0.82
N LYS A 126 20.29 -3.15 -1.92
CA LYS A 126 19.57 -2.15 -2.73
C LYS A 126 18.40 -2.74 -3.52
N VAL A 127 18.41 -4.04 -3.81
CA VAL A 127 17.30 -4.75 -4.49
C VAL A 127 16.25 -5.24 -3.50
N LYS A 128 16.65 -5.46 -2.25
CA LYS A 128 15.81 -5.98 -1.17
C LYS A 128 14.76 -4.96 -0.70
N GLY A 129 13.61 -5.48 -0.27
CA GLY A 129 12.55 -4.65 0.30
C GLY A 129 11.83 -3.79 -0.74
N SER A 130 11.26 -2.68 -0.30
CA SER A 130 10.53 -1.72 -1.15
C SER A 130 11.49 -0.78 -1.88
N ALA A 131 12.26 -1.29 -2.83
CA ALA A 131 13.31 -0.54 -3.52
C ALA A 131 12.78 0.38 -4.64
N VAL A 132 11.63 0.08 -5.22
CA VAL A 132 11.11 0.76 -6.43
C VAL A 132 10.35 2.05 -6.11
N ASN A 133 9.40 2.01 -5.20
CA ASN A 133 8.53 3.14 -4.89
C ASN A 133 9.28 4.43 -4.49
N PRO A 134 10.32 4.36 -3.62
CA PRO A 134 11.04 5.57 -3.23
C PRO A 134 11.77 6.26 -4.39
N VAL A 135 12.09 5.54 -5.46
CA VAL A 135 12.77 6.08 -6.64
C VAL A 135 11.80 6.79 -7.57
N LEU A 136 10.59 6.26 -7.74
CA LEU A 136 9.62 6.74 -8.73
C LEU A 136 8.66 7.81 -8.19
N ARG A 137 8.41 7.86 -6.87
CA ARG A 137 7.43 8.76 -6.26
C ARG A 137 7.96 10.18 -6.08
N GLU A 138 8.19 10.88 -7.19
CA GLU A 138 8.58 12.29 -7.25
C GLU A 138 7.36 13.23 -7.33
N GLY A 139 6.25 12.83 -6.73
CA GLY A 139 5.00 13.60 -6.66
C GLY A 139 4.13 13.20 -5.48
N ASN A 140 3.13 14.01 -5.19
CA ASN A 140 2.11 13.72 -4.19
C ASN A 140 1.01 12.84 -4.78
N SER A 141 0.26 12.11 -3.94
CA SER A 141 -0.76 11.19 -4.43
C SER A 141 -2.08 11.89 -4.71
N ASP A 142 -2.76 11.45 -5.76
CA ASP A 142 -4.15 11.76 -6.10
C ASP A 142 -4.89 10.44 -6.27
N ARG A 143 -5.65 10.04 -5.25
CA ARG A 143 -6.42 8.79 -5.22
C ARG A 143 -7.90 9.09 -5.28
N ARG A 144 -8.61 8.36 -6.15
CA ARG A 144 -10.04 8.57 -6.36
C ARG A 144 -10.71 7.32 -6.92
N ALA A 145 -12.01 7.19 -6.67
CA ALA A 145 -12.83 6.17 -7.32
C ALA A 145 -12.98 6.50 -8.81
N PRO A 146 -12.63 5.59 -9.73
CA PRO A 146 -12.86 5.78 -11.15
C PRO A 146 -14.36 5.78 -11.46
N LYS A 147 -14.77 6.55 -12.45
CA LYS A 147 -16.18 6.69 -12.83
C LYS A 147 -16.86 5.34 -13.14
N ALA A 148 -16.23 4.50 -13.94
CA ALA A 148 -16.74 3.16 -14.28
C ALA A 148 -16.93 2.28 -13.04
N VAL A 149 -15.96 2.29 -12.12
CA VAL A 149 -16.02 1.51 -10.86
C VAL A 149 -17.10 2.06 -9.93
N LYS A 150 -17.21 3.38 -9.80
CA LYS A 150 -18.27 4.02 -9.00
C LYS A 150 -19.65 3.67 -9.52
N GLN A 151 -19.86 3.72 -10.83
CA GLN A 151 -21.13 3.36 -11.46
C GLN A 151 -21.47 1.89 -11.22
N TYR A 152 -20.50 1.00 -11.35
CA TYR A 152 -20.68 -0.41 -11.06
C TYR A 152 -21.05 -0.65 -9.58
N ALA A 153 -20.38 0.00 -8.64
CA ALA A 153 -20.69 -0.10 -7.22
C ALA A 153 -22.11 0.39 -6.87
N LYS A 154 -22.64 1.36 -7.59
CA LYS A 154 -24.02 1.83 -7.44
C LYS A 154 -25.06 0.80 -7.90
N THR A 155 -24.78 0.11 -8.98
CA THR A 155 -25.71 -0.90 -9.57
C THR A 155 -25.52 -2.30 -8.98
N HIS A 156 -24.34 -2.61 -8.46
CA HIS A 156 -23.95 -3.88 -7.84
C HIS A 156 -23.34 -3.61 -6.46
N PRO A 157 -24.11 -3.11 -5.49
CA PRO A 157 -23.59 -2.75 -4.19
C PRO A 157 -23.08 -3.99 -3.44
N HIS A 158 -21.89 -3.86 -2.83
CA HIS A 158 -21.39 -4.87 -1.90
C HIS A 158 -22.22 -4.86 -0.60
N SER A 159 -22.16 -5.93 0.16
CA SER A 159 -22.88 -6.04 1.43
C SER A 159 -22.31 -5.08 2.47
N MET A 160 -23.21 -4.41 3.19
CA MET A 160 -22.93 -3.57 4.33
C MET A 160 -23.73 -4.09 5.52
N GLY A 161 -23.08 -4.24 6.68
CA GLY A 161 -23.78 -4.63 7.91
C GLY A 161 -24.69 -3.51 8.42
N ALA A 162 -25.84 -3.88 8.96
CA ALA A 162 -26.72 -2.93 9.59
C ALA A 162 -26.15 -2.46 10.94
N TRP A 163 -26.01 -1.15 11.12
CA TRP A 163 -25.57 -0.58 12.38
C TRP A 163 -26.72 -0.43 13.36
N GLU A 164 -26.48 -0.79 14.61
CA GLU A 164 -27.40 -0.66 15.72
C GLU A 164 -27.00 0.50 16.62
N SER A 165 -27.94 1.36 16.99
CA SER A 165 -27.69 2.54 17.85
C SER A 165 -27.14 2.19 19.23
N HIS A 166 -27.41 0.97 19.70
CA HIS A 166 -26.95 0.45 20.98
C HIS A 166 -25.66 -0.37 20.93
N SER A 167 -25.03 -0.46 19.76
CA SER A 167 -23.71 -1.12 19.61
C SER A 167 -22.71 -0.55 20.62
N LYS A 168 -22.02 -1.44 21.31
CA LYS A 168 -20.95 -1.06 22.27
C LYS A 168 -19.58 -0.93 21.62
N THR A 169 -19.47 -1.21 20.32
CA THR A 169 -18.19 -1.09 19.60
C THR A 169 -17.59 0.29 19.79
N ALA A 170 -16.31 0.32 20.12
CA ALA A 170 -15.57 1.55 20.39
C ALA A 170 -14.10 1.40 20.01
N VAL A 171 -13.42 2.53 19.87
CA VAL A 171 -11.96 2.63 19.73
C VAL A 171 -11.37 2.95 21.10
N ALA A 172 -10.31 2.25 21.47
CA ALA A 172 -9.46 2.59 22.60
C ALA A 172 -8.13 3.13 22.10
N THR A 173 -7.75 4.31 22.58
CA THR A 173 -6.48 4.95 22.24
C THR A 173 -5.87 5.63 23.45
N MET A 174 -4.55 5.82 23.44
CA MET A 174 -3.84 6.47 24.53
C MET A 174 -4.22 7.94 24.64
N GLN A 175 -4.23 8.46 25.88
CA GLN A 175 -4.52 9.85 26.18
C GLN A 175 -3.26 10.64 26.57
N GLU A 176 -2.14 9.93 26.75
CA GLU A 176 -0.83 10.48 27.07
C GLU A 176 0.26 9.43 26.75
N GLY A 177 1.48 9.87 26.56
CA GLY A 177 2.64 9.00 26.40
C GLY A 177 2.77 8.30 25.04
N ASP A 178 1.88 8.60 24.10
CA ASP A 178 1.96 8.11 22.72
C ASP A 178 2.65 9.10 21.79
N PHE A 179 2.78 8.74 20.53
CA PHE A 179 3.47 9.56 19.52
C PHE A 179 2.84 10.94 19.33
N TYR A 180 1.53 11.05 19.40
CA TYR A 180 0.82 12.34 19.27
C TYR A 180 1.20 13.30 20.40
N HIS A 181 1.11 12.82 21.66
CA HIS A 181 1.27 13.67 22.83
C HIS A 181 2.72 14.07 23.11
N ASN A 182 3.69 13.27 22.66
CA ASN A 182 5.12 13.52 22.86
C ASN A 182 5.78 14.25 21.68
N GLU A 183 5.04 14.53 20.60
CA GLU A 183 5.64 15.08 19.40
C GLU A 183 6.17 16.51 19.60
N GLN A 184 7.39 16.72 19.17
CA GLN A 184 8.03 18.04 19.02
C GLN A 184 8.37 18.23 17.55
N SER A 185 8.30 19.46 17.06
CA SER A 185 8.60 19.79 15.67
C SER A 185 9.28 21.12 15.52
N VAL A 186 10.15 21.25 14.53
CA VAL A 186 10.84 22.49 14.19
C VAL A 186 11.01 22.61 12.67
N THR A 187 10.82 23.82 12.16
CA THR A 187 11.16 24.17 10.77
C THR A 187 12.53 24.82 10.74
N PHE A 188 13.43 24.33 9.88
CA PHE A 188 14.79 24.86 9.74
C PHE A 188 14.81 26.14 8.91
N ASP A 189 15.38 27.18 9.43
CA ASP A 189 15.59 28.44 8.67
C ASP A 189 16.71 28.31 7.61
N LYS A 190 17.70 27.49 7.91
CA LYS A 190 18.90 27.26 7.08
C LYS A 190 19.20 25.76 7.01
N ALA A 191 19.83 25.33 5.93
CA ALA A 191 20.35 23.98 5.82
C ALA A 191 21.36 23.68 6.94
N ASP A 192 21.32 22.48 7.49
CA ASP A 192 22.23 22.00 8.52
C ASP A 192 22.48 20.49 8.33
N LYS A 193 23.46 19.97 9.04
CA LYS A 193 23.65 18.54 9.26
C LYS A 193 23.35 18.22 10.71
N VAL A 194 22.42 17.32 10.94
CA VAL A 194 22.06 16.92 12.30
C VAL A 194 22.50 15.51 12.60
N ARG A 195 22.66 15.21 13.88
CA ARG A 195 22.89 13.88 14.42
C ARG A 195 21.93 13.61 15.56
N ILE A 196 21.66 12.34 15.77
CA ILE A 196 20.81 11.86 16.85
C ILE A 196 21.69 11.18 17.90
N GLU A 197 21.61 11.65 19.13
CA GLU A 197 22.38 11.14 20.27
C GLU A 197 21.46 10.82 21.44
N LEU A 198 21.76 9.74 22.16
CA LEU A 198 21.20 9.45 23.47
C LEU A 198 22.24 9.82 24.54
N HIS A 199 21.92 10.84 25.32
CA HIS A 199 22.68 11.24 26.49
C HIS A 199 22.11 10.52 27.72
N THR A 200 22.76 9.44 28.17
CA THR A 200 22.24 8.63 29.25
C THR A 200 22.32 9.32 30.61
N SER A 201 21.48 8.92 31.55
CA SER A 201 21.50 9.44 32.93
C SER A 201 22.82 9.19 33.65
N GLN A 202 23.64 8.26 33.13
CA GLN A 202 24.98 7.96 33.67
C GLN A 202 26.11 8.75 33.01
N GLY A 203 25.78 9.71 32.14
CA GLY A 203 26.75 10.58 31.46
C GLY A 203 27.42 9.97 30.23
N LYS A 204 26.96 8.84 29.74
CA LYS A 204 27.41 8.23 28.47
C LYS A 204 26.66 8.84 27.31
N VAL A 205 27.34 9.10 26.18
CA VAL A 205 26.71 9.50 24.93
C VAL A 205 26.72 8.32 23.95
N ILE A 206 25.55 7.95 23.48
CA ILE A 206 25.36 6.90 22.46
C ILE A 206 24.96 7.58 21.17
N SER A 207 25.78 7.45 20.13
CA SER A 207 25.46 7.92 18.79
C SER A 207 24.42 6.97 18.17
N MET A 208 23.22 7.48 17.90
CA MET A 208 22.14 6.71 17.27
C MET A 208 22.21 6.83 15.76
N LYS A 209 22.45 8.04 15.24
CA LYS A 209 22.64 8.29 13.81
C LYS A 209 23.37 9.60 13.57
N THR A 210 24.24 9.61 12.54
CA THR A 210 25.04 10.78 12.13
C THR A 210 24.72 11.18 10.68
N ASP A 211 25.27 12.33 10.28
CA ASP A 211 25.28 12.83 8.90
C ASP A 211 23.90 12.96 8.22
N ILE A 212 22.90 13.39 8.98
CA ILE A 212 21.56 13.64 8.46
C ILE A 212 21.51 15.06 7.88
N ALA A 213 21.47 15.17 6.56
CA ALA A 213 21.34 16.48 5.91
C ALA A 213 19.91 16.99 6.01
N VAL A 214 19.73 18.22 6.49
CA VAL A 214 18.44 18.92 6.56
C VAL A 214 18.51 20.16 5.66
N GLN A 215 17.49 20.39 4.84
CA GLN A 215 17.42 21.55 3.95
C GLN A 215 16.82 22.75 4.68
N ALA A 216 17.05 23.95 4.14
CA ALA A 216 16.31 25.14 4.57
C ALA A 216 14.81 24.92 4.35
N LYS A 217 14.00 25.38 5.30
CA LYS A 217 12.54 25.22 5.36
C LYS A 217 12.03 23.77 5.54
N GLU A 218 12.90 22.80 5.71
CA GLU A 218 12.52 21.42 6.04
C GLU A 218 11.96 21.36 7.46
N ILE A 219 10.91 20.56 7.67
CA ILE A 219 10.35 20.27 8.98
C ILE A 219 10.99 18.99 9.48
N ILE A 220 11.46 18.98 10.71
CA ILE A 220 11.77 17.75 11.43
C ILE A 220 10.86 17.59 12.64
N ASP A 221 10.46 16.35 12.91
CA ASP A 221 9.66 15.97 14.06
C ASP A 221 10.39 14.89 14.85
N ALA A 222 10.34 14.97 16.17
CA ALA A 222 10.76 13.89 17.04
C ALA A 222 9.64 13.54 18.00
N THR A 223 9.44 12.26 18.22
CA THR A 223 8.42 11.77 19.15
C THR A 223 8.76 10.40 19.70
N LEU A 224 8.06 10.01 20.77
CA LEU A 224 8.22 8.69 21.38
C LEU A 224 6.89 8.08 21.82
N MET A 225 6.85 6.75 21.81
CA MET A 225 5.87 5.94 22.50
C MET A 225 6.48 5.44 23.81
N SER A 226 5.90 5.89 24.94
CA SER A 226 6.37 5.44 26.27
C SER A 226 5.96 3.99 26.52
N LYS A 227 6.93 3.11 26.72
CA LYS A 227 6.67 1.72 27.11
C LYS A 227 5.82 1.62 28.37
N LYS A 228 6.13 2.41 29.38
CA LYS A 228 5.41 2.41 30.66
C LYS A 228 3.95 2.78 30.48
N ALA A 229 3.67 3.87 29.75
CA ALA A 229 2.33 4.33 29.47
C ALA A 229 1.55 3.30 28.62
N LEU A 230 2.21 2.72 27.60
CA LEU A 230 1.62 1.71 26.73
C LEU A 230 1.23 0.43 27.47
N LEU A 231 2.09 -0.08 28.34
CA LEU A 231 1.80 -1.27 29.14
C LEU A 231 0.63 -1.02 30.12
N SER A 232 0.54 0.19 30.71
CA SER A 232 -0.59 0.59 31.55
C SER A 232 -1.89 0.66 30.72
N PHE A 233 -1.83 1.27 29.55
CA PHE A 233 -2.94 1.34 28.62
C PHE A 233 -3.45 -0.05 28.21
N TYR A 234 -2.57 -0.97 27.82
CA TYR A 234 -3.00 -2.33 27.45
C TYR A 234 -3.67 -3.06 28.63
N LYS A 235 -3.13 -2.98 29.84
CA LYS A 235 -3.74 -3.59 31.03
C LYS A 235 -5.15 -3.04 31.27
N GLU A 236 -5.32 -1.73 31.15
CA GLU A 236 -6.60 -1.08 31.32
C GLU A 236 -7.62 -1.53 30.26
N GLN A 237 -7.20 -1.56 28.98
CA GLN A 237 -8.11 -1.93 27.91
C GLN A 237 -8.46 -3.42 27.90
N PHE A 238 -7.55 -4.31 28.33
CA PHE A 238 -7.86 -5.73 28.53
C PHE A 238 -8.90 -5.90 29.64
N ALA A 239 -8.74 -5.19 30.75
CA ALA A 239 -9.71 -5.21 31.85
C ALA A 239 -11.08 -4.65 31.42
N ARG A 240 -11.07 -3.55 30.66
CA ARG A 240 -12.28 -2.93 30.09
C ARG A 240 -13.02 -3.89 29.18
N ALA A 241 -12.35 -4.48 28.21
CA ALA A 241 -12.96 -5.42 27.26
C ALA A 241 -13.63 -6.59 27.98
N LYS A 242 -12.93 -7.18 28.99
CA LYS A 242 -13.48 -8.25 29.81
C LYS A 242 -14.72 -7.81 30.60
N LYS A 243 -14.65 -6.64 31.25
CA LYS A 243 -15.76 -6.10 32.07
C LYS A 243 -16.98 -5.78 31.24
N GLU A 244 -16.82 -5.21 30.06
CA GLU A 244 -17.90 -4.78 29.17
C GLU A 244 -18.41 -5.89 28.26
N GLY A 245 -17.73 -7.06 28.24
CA GLY A 245 -18.06 -8.19 27.37
C GLY A 245 -17.80 -7.90 25.90
N LEU A 246 -16.76 -7.10 25.60
CA LEU A 246 -16.36 -6.73 24.25
C LEU A 246 -15.28 -7.67 23.74
N LEU A 247 -15.27 -7.86 22.42
CA LEU A 247 -14.20 -8.55 21.71
C LEU A 247 -13.01 -7.59 21.57
N LEU A 248 -11.86 -7.94 22.15
CA LEU A 248 -10.67 -7.12 22.04
C LEU A 248 -9.96 -7.37 20.72
N SER A 249 -9.63 -6.32 19.99
CA SER A 249 -8.86 -6.41 18.75
C SER A 249 -7.78 -5.34 18.70
N LEU A 250 -6.53 -5.75 18.56
CA LEU A 250 -5.36 -4.86 18.39
C LEU A 250 -5.13 -4.58 16.90
N HIS A 251 -5.15 -3.31 16.53
CA HIS A 251 -4.98 -2.87 15.15
C HIS A 251 -3.69 -2.04 15.00
N LEU A 252 -2.72 -2.58 14.30
CA LEU A 252 -1.42 -1.99 14.01
C LEU A 252 -1.08 -2.10 12.52
N LYS A 253 0.08 -1.61 12.12
CA LYS A 253 0.57 -1.67 10.73
C LYS A 253 1.97 -2.27 10.65
N ALA A 254 2.20 -3.42 11.29
CA ALA A 254 3.52 -4.04 11.45
C ALA A 254 4.19 -4.45 10.13
N THR A 255 3.44 -4.69 9.06
CA THR A 255 4.00 -4.96 7.72
C THR A 255 4.74 -3.77 7.13
N MET A 256 4.31 -2.55 7.44
CA MET A 256 4.88 -1.30 6.93
C MET A 256 5.74 -0.60 8.00
N MET A 257 5.22 -0.45 9.22
CA MET A 257 5.93 0.15 10.36
C MET A 257 6.84 -0.89 11.03
N LYS A 258 7.82 -1.39 10.29
CA LYS A 258 8.61 -2.59 10.59
C LYS A 258 9.46 -2.51 11.86
N VAL A 259 9.75 -1.31 12.37
CA VAL A 259 10.52 -1.13 13.61
C VAL A 259 9.59 -0.93 14.79
N SER A 260 8.67 0.05 14.72
CA SER A 260 7.81 0.41 15.85
C SER A 260 6.75 -0.64 16.15
N ASP A 261 5.99 -1.08 15.14
CA ASP A 261 4.75 -1.81 15.39
C ASP A 261 4.94 -3.26 15.85
N PRO A 262 5.98 -4.01 15.44
CA PRO A 262 6.29 -5.30 16.07
C PRO A 262 6.62 -5.18 17.55
N ILE A 263 7.22 -4.08 18.00
CA ILE A 263 7.52 -3.80 19.40
C ILE A 263 6.22 -3.50 20.16
N LEU A 264 5.36 -2.62 19.60
CA LEU A 264 4.03 -2.33 20.16
C LEU A 264 3.19 -3.60 20.32
N PHE A 265 3.21 -4.45 19.30
CA PHE A 265 2.54 -5.74 19.29
C PHE A 265 3.09 -6.69 20.36
N GLY A 266 4.41 -6.80 20.44
CA GLY A 266 5.10 -7.62 21.44
C GLY A 266 4.72 -7.20 22.87
N TYR A 267 4.62 -5.91 23.13
CA TYR A 267 4.19 -5.41 24.45
C TYR A 267 2.74 -5.76 24.79
N ALA A 268 1.84 -5.88 23.82
CA ALA A 268 0.49 -6.39 24.08
C ALA A 268 0.50 -7.88 24.45
N VAL A 269 1.27 -8.69 23.71
CA VAL A 269 1.46 -10.12 24.02
C VAL A 269 2.11 -10.29 25.39
N GLU A 270 3.18 -9.55 25.69
CA GLU A 270 3.83 -9.55 27.01
C GLU A 270 2.85 -9.20 28.12
N THR A 271 2.00 -8.21 27.93
CA THR A 271 1.04 -7.76 28.93
C THR A 271 -0.01 -8.83 29.24
N LEU A 272 -0.57 -9.46 28.22
CA LEU A 272 -1.60 -10.47 28.39
C LEU A 272 -1.04 -11.78 28.99
N PHE A 273 0.12 -12.22 28.49
CA PHE A 273 0.75 -13.48 28.88
C PHE A 273 1.86 -13.32 29.93
N ALA A 274 1.91 -12.18 30.63
CA ALA A 274 2.92 -11.89 31.64
C ALA A 274 3.11 -13.00 32.69
N PRO A 275 2.06 -13.67 33.22
CA PRO A 275 2.25 -14.75 34.19
C PRO A 275 3.07 -15.92 33.61
N VAL A 276 2.79 -16.32 32.37
CA VAL A 276 3.48 -17.44 31.71
C VAL A 276 4.88 -17.03 31.29
N LEU A 277 5.04 -15.85 30.70
CA LEU A 277 6.34 -15.34 30.25
C LEU A 277 7.32 -15.16 31.40
N SER A 278 6.84 -14.71 32.57
CA SER A 278 7.67 -14.56 33.77
C SER A 278 8.02 -15.91 34.38
N LYS A 279 7.06 -16.84 34.48
CA LYS A 279 7.27 -18.17 35.07
C LYS A 279 8.30 -19.00 34.32
N TYR A 280 8.31 -18.90 32.99
CA TYR A 280 9.19 -19.69 32.11
C TYR A 280 10.27 -18.85 31.42
N ALA A 281 10.64 -17.69 31.97
CA ALA A 281 11.55 -16.73 31.33
C ALA A 281 12.87 -17.37 30.84
N ASP A 282 13.55 -18.17 31.72
CA ASP A 282 14.79 -18.84 31.33
C ASP A 282 14.60 -19.88 30.23
N THR A 283 13.49 -20.63 30.29
CA THR A 283 13.15 -21.61 29.24
C THR A 283 12.92 -20.93 27.92
N PHE A 284 12.11 -19.86 27.89
CA PHE A 284 11.80 -19.13 26.65
C PHE A 284 13.01 -18.43 26.08
N LYS A 285 13.87 -17.88 26.91
CA LYS A 285 15.17 -17.33 26.49
C LYS A 285 16.05 -18.40 25.85
N ALA A 286 16.13 -19.58 26.45
CA ALA A 286 16.96 -20.70 25.95
C ALA A 286 16.49 -21.20 24.56
N ILE A 287 15.18 -21.23 24.30
CA ILE A 287 14.61 -21.64 23.00
C ILE A 287 14.39 -20.45 22.04
N GLY A 288 14.76 -19.24 22.44
CA GLY A 288 14.74 -18.03 21.60
C GLY A 288 13.35 -17.52 21.28
N VAL A 289 12.37 -17.60 22.19
CA VAL A 289 11.03 -17.02 22.01
C VAL A 289 11.13 -15.51 21.81
N ASN A 290 10.44 -15.02 20.78
CA ASN A 290 10.33 -13.59 20.50
C ASN A 290 8.85 -13.21 20.29
N VAL A 291 8.22 -12.64 21.30
CA VAL A 291 6.81 -12.26 21.28
C VAL A 291 6.47 -11.15 20.27
N ARG A 292 7.48 -10.47 19.75
CA ARG A 292 7.29 -9.50 18.64
C ARG A 292 6.87 -10.17 17.32
N ASN A 293 7.13 -11.49 17.23
CA ASN A 293 6.63 -12.34 16.14
C ASN A 293 5.23 -12.92 16.44
N GLY A 294 4.66 -12.60 17.59
CA GLY A 294 3.35 -13.04 18.03
C GLY A 294 3.34 -14.30 18.87
N LEU A 295 2.16 -14.68 19.32
CA LEU A 295 1.93 -15.88 20.11
C LEU A 295 2.34 -17.16 19.36
N SER A 296 2.24 -17.17 18.04
CA SER A 296 2.66 -18.30 17.20
C SER A 296 4.13 -18.64 17.31
N ASP A 297 5.00 -17.65 17.53
CA ASP A 297 6.43 -17.88 17.76
C ASP A 297 6.64 -18.65 19.06
N LEU A 298 5.96 -18.25 20.14
CA LEU A 298 5.98 -18.94 21.42
C LEU A 298 5.49 -20.38 21.27
N LEU A 299 4.31 -20.60 20.67
CA LEU A 299 3.72 -21.91 20.49
C LEU A 299 4.61 -22.85 19.66
N THR A 300 5.17 -22.34 18.56
CA THR A 300 6.07 -23.11 17.70
C THR A 300 7.33 -23.54 18.44
N LYS A 301 7.95 -22.65 19.21
CA LYS A 301 9.16 -22.95 19.96
C LYS A 301 8.91 -23.85 21.15
N VAL A 302 7.79 -23.68 21.85
CA VAL A 302 7.36 -24.59 22.92
C VAL A 302 7.19 -26.02 22.41
N SER A 303 6.73 -26.22 21.18
CA SER A 303 6.59 -27.55 20.59
C SER A 303 7.92 -28.35 20.47
N THR A 304 9.07 -27.67 20.60
CA THR A 304 10.39 -28.29 20.58
C THR A 304 10.85 -28.83 21.96
N LEU A 305 10.11 -28.50 23.02
CA LEU A 305 10.40 -28.95 24.39
C LEU A 305 9.93 -30.38 24.66
N SER A 306 10.31 -30.94 25.83
CA SER A 306 9.78 -32.23 26.27
C SER A 306 8.24 -32.16 26.46
N ALA A 307 7.57 -33.30 26.29
CA ALA A 307 6.12 -33.40 26.41
C ALA A 307 5.57 -32.87 27.76
N ASP A 308 6.29 -33.12 28.86
CA ASP A 308 5.88 -32.64 30.19
C ASP A 308 5.97 -31.11 30.30
N LYS A 309 7.02 -30.50 29.75
CA LYS A 309 7.15 -29.05 29.71
C LYS A 309 6.09 -28.43 28.80
N GLN A 310 5.82 -29.01 27.62
CA GLN A 310 4.76 -28.57 26.74
C GLN A 310 3.40 -28.56 27.46
N LYS A 311 3.04 -29.66 28.15
CA LYS A 311 1.79 -29.75 28.91
C LYS A 311 1.68 -28.72 30.03
N ALA A 312 2.78 -28.51 30.78
CA ALA A 312 2.78 -27.51 31.85
C ALA A 312 2.59 -26.08 31.31
N ILE A 313 3.31 -25.74 30.25
CA ILE A 313 3.17 -24.40 29.61
C ILE A 313 1.79 -24.24 29.01
N GLN A 314 1.28 -25.27 28.34
CA GLN A 314 -0.08 -25.21 27.74
C GLN A 314 -1.15 -25.02 28.81
N HIS A 315 -1.05 -25.73 29.94
CA HIS A 315 -1.96 -25.54 31.07
C HIS A 315 -1.97 -24.09 31.58
N ASP A 316 -0.78 -23.50 31.77
CA ASP A 316 -0.69 -22.11 32.22
C ASP A 316 -1.19 -21.11 31.15
N LEU A 317 -0.98 -21.39 29.85
CA LEU A 317 -1.57 -20.60 28.77
C LEU A 317 -3.11 -20.69 28.78
N ASP A 318 -3.68 -21.87 29.00
CA ASP A 318 -5.11 -22.08 29.08
C ASP A 318 -5.71 -21.30 30.28
N GLU A 319 -5.00 -21.22 31.39
CA GLU A 319 -5.40 -20.39 32.53
C GLU A 319 -5.41 -18.88 32.19
N VAL A 320 -4.41 -18.42 31.40
CA VAL A 320 -4.41 -17.02 30.91
C VAL A 320 -5.61 -16.78 30.00
N TRP A 321 -5.86 -17.68 29.05
CA TRP A 321 -7.02 -17.56 28.16
C TRP A 321 -8.36 -17.56 28.90
N ALA A 322 -8.52 -18.39 29.90
CA ALA A 322 -9.74 -18.45 30.72
C ALA A 322 -10.00 -17.13 31.47
N ASN A 323 -8.94 -16.36 31.76
CA ASN A 323 -8.99 -15.09 32.48
C ASN A 323 -8.89 -13.86 31.57
N ALA A 324 -8.54 -14.03 30.30
CA ALA A 324 -8.46 -12.97 29.31
C ALA A 324 -9.83 -12.42 28.90
N PRO A 325 -9.91 -11.21 28.28
CA PRO A 325 -11.06 -10.85 27.47
C PRO A 325 -11.16 -11.76 26.25
N ALA A 326 -12.34 -11.85 25.66
CA ALA A 326 -12.48 -12.47 24.34
C ALA A 326 -11.65 -11.70 23.31
N ILE A 327 -10.82 -12.42 22.53
CA ILE A 327 -9.92 -11.82 21.51
C ILE A 327 -10.52 -12.05 20.12
N ALA A 328 -10.45 -11.04 19.27
CA ALA A 328 -10.87 -11.14 17.88
C ALA A 328 -10.06 -12.21 17.13
N MET A 329 -10.75 -13.01 16.33
CA MET A 329 -10.14 -14.10 15.57
C MET A 329 -9.85 -13.67 14.13
N VAL A 330 -8.69 -14.05 13.65
CA VAL A 330 -8.33 -13.98 12.23
C VAL A 330 -8.85 -15.22 11.50
N ASN A 331 -8.78 -16.37 12.17
CA ASN A 331 -9.35 -17.62 11.68
C ASN A 331 -9.85 -18.44 12.86
N SER A 332 -11.17 -18.43 13.08
CA SER A 332 -11.81 -19.13 14.21
C SER A 332 -11.68 -20.64 14.08
N GLU A 333 -11.76 -21.21 12.88
CA GLU A 333 -11.66 -22.66 12.64
C GLU A 333 -10.28 -23.21 13.00
N LYS A 334 -9.22 -22.41 12.77
CA LYS A 334 -7.84 -22.78 13.08
C LYS A 334 -7.38 -22.28 14.45
N GLY A 335 -8.23 -21.58 15.22
CA GLY A 335 -7.88 -21.01 16.51
C GLY A 335 -6.84 -19.86 16.42
N ILE A 336 -6.71 -19.22 15.26
CA ILE A 336 -5.77 -18.11 15.05
C ILE A 336 -6.43 -16.80 15.47
N SER A 337 -5.96 -16.23 16.58
CA SER A 337 -6.43 -14.94 17.08
C SER A 337 -5.61 -13.78 16.50
N ASN A 338 -6.10 -12.58 16.73
CA ASN A 338 -5.44 -11.31 16.45
C ASN A 338 -4.01 -11.18 17.06
N LEU A 339 -3.70 -11.94 18.12
CA LEU A 339 -2.39 -11.91 18.80
C LEU A 339 -1.40 -12.99 18.31
N HIS A 340 -1.78 -13.82 17.34
CA HIS A 340 -0.90 -14.89 16.84
C HIS A 340 0.20 -14.36 15.93
N TYR A 341 -0.10 -13.44 15.03
CA TYR A 341 0.85 -12.87 14.08
C TYR A 341 0.67 -11.34 13.96
N PRO A 342 1.75 -10.55 14.05
CA PRO A 342 1.65 -9.09 14.00
C PRO A 342 1.18 -8.54 12.62
N ASN A 343 1.29 -9.37 11.57
CA ASN A 343 0.99 -8.98 10.20
C ASN A 343 -0.41 -9.37 9.72
N ASP A 344 -1.19 -10.08 10.54
CA ASP A 344 -2.52 -10.56 10.14
C ASP A 344 -3.58 -9.48 10.19
N VAL A 345 -3.42 -8.48 11.05
CA VAL A 345 -4.35 -7.36 11.22
C VAL A 345 -3.63 -6.06 10.89
N ILE A 346 -3.98 -5.47 9.76
CA ILE A 346 -3.41 -4.22 9.24
C ILE A 346 -4.49 -3.14 9.38
N VAL A 347 -4.24 -2.12 10.21
CA VAL A 347 -5.23 -1.13 10.69
C VAL A 347 -5.98 -0.42 9.56
N ASP A 348 -5.31 -0.04 8.49
CA ASP A 348 -5.89 0.68 7.36
C ASP A 348 -6.89 -0.16 6.54
N ALA A 349 -6.81 -1.49 6.62
CA ALA A 349 -7.78 -2.41 6.03
C ALA A 349 -8.76 -2.98 7.06
N SER A 350 -8.28 -3.35 8.26
CA SER A 350 -9.08 -4.04 9.27
C SER A 350 -10.12 -3.13 9.93
N MET A 351 -9.82 -1.86 10.17
CA MET A 351 -10.79 -0.90 10.72
C MET A 351 -11.93 -0.61 9.76
N PRO A 352 -11.70 -0.28 8.48
CA PRO A 352 -12.79 -0.14 7.52
C PRO A 352 -13.61 -1.42 7.32
N ALA A 353 -12.98 -2.60 7.34
CA ALA A 353 -13.68 -3.88 7.25
C ALA A 353 -14.58 -4.13 8.45
N MET A 354 -14.13 -3.81 9.66
CA MET A 354 -14.92 -3.88 10.89
C MET A 354 -16.11 -2.90 10.80
N ILE A 355 -15.89 -1.67 10.37
CA ILE A 355 -16.94 -0.65 10.22
C ILE A 355 -17.98 -1.12 9.19
N ARG A 356 -17.56 -1.67 8.06
CA ARG A 356 -18.46 -2.25 7.06
C ARG A 356 -19.29 -3.41 7.63
N ASN A 357 -18.75 -4.15 8.59
CA ASN A 357 -19.42 -5.26 9.27
C ASN A 357 -20.13 -4.82 10.57
N SER A 358 -20.73 -3.66 10.60
CA SER A 358 -21.47 -3.08 11.75
C SER A 358 -20.63 -2.92 13.02
N GLY A 359 -19.33 -2.73 12.90
CA GLY A 359 -18.42 -2.64 14.05
C GLY A 359 -18.13 -3.97 14.74
N LYS A 360 -18.47 -5.09 14.12
CA LYS A 360 -18.32 -6.43 14.70
C LYS A 360 -17.18 -7.20 14.05
N MET A 361 -16.47 -7.97 14.87
CA MET A 361 -15.48 -8.95 14.44
C MET A 361 -15.87 -10.34 14.93
N TRP A 362 -15.15 -11.37 14.49
CA TRP A 362 -15.45 -12.76 14.81
C TRP A 362 -14.78 -13.19 16.12
N ASN A 363 -15.53 -13.89 16.97
CA ASN A 363 -15.01 -14.52 18.18
C ASN A 363 -14.55 -15.97 17.92
N ALA A 364 -14.12 -16.67 18.96
CA ALA A 364 -13.60 -18.04 18.86
C ALA A 364 -14.62 -19.05 18.32
N GLU A 365 -15.93 -18.82 18.53
CA GLU A 365 -17.02 -19.63 18.02
C GLU A 365 -17.44 -19.29 16.58
N GLY A 366 -16.71 -18.38 15.92
CA GLY A 366 -17.03 -17.92 14.57
C GLY A 366 -18.28 -17.02 14.48
N LYS A 367 -18.72 -16.45 15.61
CA LYS A 367 -19.84 -15.51 15.68
C LYS A 367 -19.33 -14.08 15.74
N THR A 368 -20.12 -13.14 15.20
CA THR A 368 -19.80 -11.72 15.25
C THR A 368 -20.17 -11.13 16.61
N GLN A 369 -19.34 -10.22 17.11
CA GLN A 369 -19.48 -9.60 18.42
C GLN A 369 -18.99 -8.14 18.38
N ASP A 370 -19.61 -7.26 19.19
CA ASP A 370 -19.16 -5.89 19.37
C ASP A 370 -17.71 -5.86 19.84
N THR A 371 -16.94 -4.92 19.31
CA THR A 371 -15.49 -4.92 19.39
C THR A 371 -14.94 -3.68 20.09
N LEU A 372 -13.97 -3.88 20.98
CA LEU A 372 -13.06 -2.83 21.43
C LEU A 372 -11.83 -2.85 20.55
N ALA A 373 -11.76 -1.92 19.60
CA ALA A 373 -10.61 -1.76 18.72
C ALA A 373 -9.52 -0.96 19.43
N VAL A 374 -8.39 -1.61 19.68
CA VAL A 374 -7.25 -1.01 20.39
C VAL A 374 -6.25 -0.45 19.36
N LEU A 375 -6.15 0.87 19.33
CA LEU A 375 -5.23 1.65 18.48
C LEU A 375 -4.42 2.58 19.39
N PRO A 376 -3.21 2.19 19.81
CA PRO A 376 -2.42 2.95 20.78
C PRO A 376 -2.15 4.40 20.37
N ASP A 377 -1.76 4.63 19.12
CA ASP A 377 -1.40 5.95 18.59
C ASP A 377 -2.65 6.79 18.31
N SER A 378 -2.85 7.84 19.11
CA SER A 378 -3.97 8.75 18.97
C SER A 378 -3.86 9.72 17.78
N SER A 379 -2.76 9.73 17.05
CA SER A 379 -2.60 10.57 15.86
C SER A 379 -3.66 10.33 14.80
N TYR A 380 -4.22 9.11 14.74
CA TYR A 380 -5.23 8.73 13.74
C TYR A 380 -6.43 7.96 14.32
N ALA A 381 -6.35 7.46 15.54
CA ALA A 381 -7.36 6.58 16.12
C ALA A 381 -8.74 7.27 16.29
N GLY A 382 -8.76 8.54 16.63
CA GLY A 382 -9.98 9.33 16.86
C GLY A 382 -10.90 9.39 15.65
N ILE A 383 -10.35 9.35 14.45
CA ILE A 383 -11.11 9.35 13.20
C ILE A 383 -12.06 8.14 13.12
N TYR A 384 -11.58 6.96 13.46
CA TYR A 384 -12.38 5.73 13.43
C TYR A 384 -13.51 5.76 14.48
N GLN A 385 -13.27 6.37 15.65
CA GLN A 385 -14.33 6.56 16.65
C GLN A 385 -15.46 7.44 16.11
N VAL A 386 -15.11 8.54 15.43
CA VAL A 386 -16.11 9.42 14.81
C VAL A 386 -16.94 8.68 13.76
N VAL A 387 -16.32 7.85 12.93
CA VAL A 387 -17.04 7.03 11.93
C VAL A 387 -18.00 6.05 12.61
N ILE A 388 -17.56 5.38 13.67
CA ILE A 388 -18.37 4.42 14.44
C ILE A 388 -19.59 5.14 15.05
N ASP A 389 -19.38 6.27 15.70
CA ASP A 389 -20.45 7.05 16.34
C ASP A 389 -21.45 7.61 15.32
N PHE A 390 -20.92 8.05 14.16
CA PHE A 390 -21.77 8.47 13.05
C PHE A 390 -22.64 7.32 12.52
N CYS A 391 -22.07 6.14 12.34
CA CYS A 391 -22.82 4.96 11.89
C CYS A 391 -23.85 4.48 12.93
N LYS A 392 -23.54 4.57 14.24
CA LYS A 392 -24.53 4.29 15.31
C LYS A 392 -25.73 5.22 15.24
N THR A 393 -25.49 6.49 14.89
CA THR A 393 -26.54 7.53 14.85
C THR A 393 -27.32 7.51 13.54
N HIS A 394 -26.64 7.31 12.40
CA HIS A 394 -27.22 7.50 11.07
C HIS A 394 -27.37 6.18 10.27
N GLY A 395 -26.97 5.05 10.84
CA GLY A 395 -26.91 3.77 10.13
C GLY A 395 -25.72 3.65 9.18
N ALA A 396 -25.61 2.51 8.53
CA ALA A 396 -24.55 2.24 7.54
C ALA A 396 -24.63 3.19 6.34
N PHE A 397 -23.48 3.41 5.69
CA PHE A 397 -23.45 4.03 4.37
C PHE A 397 -24.04 3.08 3.32
N ASP A 398 -24.65 3.65 2.29
CA ASP A 398 -25.19 2.89 1.15
C ASP A 398 -24.35 3.19 -0.09
N PRO A 399 -23.65 2.20 -0.66
CA PRO A 399 -22.83 2.38 -1.87
C PRO A 399 -23.60 2.95 -3.07
N ARG A 400 -24.94 2.77 -3.09
CA ARG A 400 -25.81 3.27 -4.17
C ARG A 400 -25.99 4.78 -4.14
N THR A 401 -25.89 5.39 -2.96
CA THR A 401 -26.26 6.80 -2.76
C THR A 401 -25.16 7.66 -2.17
N MET A 402 -24.14 7.07 -1.56
CA MET A 402 -23.07 7.82 -0.90
C MET A 402 -22.20 8.60 -1.88
N GLY A 403 -21.70 9.75 -1.44
CA GLY A 403 -20.70 10.53 -2.15
C GLY A 403 -19.32 9.86 -2.13
N SER A 404 -18.45 10.29 -3.04
CA SER A 404 -17.05 9.84 -3.12
C SER A 404 -16.12 10.74 -2.32
N VAL A 405 -15.08 10.16 -1.76
CA VAL A 405 -14.02 10.90 -1.07
C VAL A 405 -12.69 10.63 -1.77
N ALA A 406 -12.25 11.61 -2.56
CA ALA A 406 -10.91 11.59 -3.13
C ALA A 406 -9.88 11.93 -2.06
N ASN A 407 -8.64 11.48 -2.23
CA ASN A 407 -7.53 11.81 -1.33
C ASN A 407 -6.36 12.43 -2.09
N VAL A 408 -5.94 13.61 -1.62
CA VAL A 408 -4.68 14.26 -2.01
C VAL A 408 -3.71 14.11 -0.85
N GLY A 409 -2.72 13.24 -1.02
CA GLY A 409 -1.80 12.83 0.05
C GLY A 409 -0.39 13.36 -0.13
N LEU A 410 0.18 13.91 0.93
CA LEU A 410 1.60 14.30 0.96
C LEU A 410 2.49 13.05 0.90
N MET A 411 3.32 12.95 -0.15
CA MET A 411 4.11 11.74 -0.41
C MET A 411 5.43 12.02 -1.15
N ALA A 412 5.55 13.18 -1.79
CA ALA A 412 6.67 13.45 -2.71
C ALA A 412 8.04 13.45 -2.03
N GLN A 413 9.06 13.15 -2.84
CA GLN A 413 10.47 13.18 -2.46
C GLN A 413 10.82 12.32 -1.25
N LYS A 414 10.36 11.08 -1.25
CA LYS A 414 10.65 10.09 -0.19
C LYS A 414 10.12 10.53 1.18
N ALA A 415 8.87 10.99 1.23
CA ALA A 415 8.20 11.19 2.50
C ALA A 415 8.35 9.93 3.35
N GLU A 416 8.84 10.10 4.56
CA GLU A 416 9.19 8.99 5.43
C GLU A 416 7.95 8.33 6.01
N GLU A 417 7.93 7.01 5.98
CA GLU A 417 6.90 6.22 6.63
C GLU A 417 7.21 6.10 8.12
N TYR A 418 6.27 6.49 8.95
CA TYR A 418 6.41 6.48 10.40
C TYR A 418 6.70 5.08 10.92
N GLY A 419 7.80 4.95 11.71
CA GLY A 419 8.17 3.71 12.35
C GLY A 419 8.82 2.64 11.46
N SER A 420 9.19 2.97 10.24
CA SER A 420 9.84 2.02 9.30
C SER A 420 11.25 2.42 8.87
N HIS A 421 11.59 3.69 8.98
CA HIS A 421 12.87 4.22 8.51
C HIS A 421 13.99 4.08 9.55
N ASP A 422 15.20 4.36 9.12
CA ASP A 422 16.46 4.21 9.87
C ASP A 422 16.70 5.28 10.96
N LYS A 423 15.70 6.12 11.24
CA LYS A 423 15.65 7.06 12.36
C LYS A 423 14.55 6.69 13.36
N THR A 424 14.14 5.43 13.38
CA THR A 424 13.23 4.84 14.37
C THR A 424 14.02 3.85 15.23
N PHE A 425 13.98 4.01 16.55
CA PHE A 425 14.81 3.25 17.51
C PHE A 425 13.97 2.73 18.67
N GLU A 426 14.28 1.53 19.12
CA GLU A 426 14.00 1.12 20.49
C GLU A 426 15.11 1.71 21.37
N VAL A 427 14.72 2.46 22.39
CA VAL A 427 15.66 3.15 23.28
C VAL A 427 16.38 2.14 24.18
N PRO A 428 17.73 2.08 24.14
CA PRO A 428 18.47 1.06 24.90
C PRO A 428 18.63 1.37 26.40
N GLU A 429 18.71 2.65 26.76
CA GLU A 429 18.97 3.11 28.14
C GLU A 429 18.17 4.38 28.43
N GLU A 430 17.90 4.66 29.71
CA GLU A 430 17.26 5.92 30.13
C GLU A 430 18.17 7.12 29.91
N GLY A 431 17.60 8.24 29.44
CA GLY A 431 18.34 9.46 29.19
C GLY A 431 17.56 10.52 28.41
N GLU A 432 18.31 11.38 27.70
CA GLU A 432 17.78 12.41 26.81
C GLU A 432 18.14 12.06 25.36
N MET A 433 17.14 11.80 24.53
CA MET A 433 17.32 11.73 23.09
C MET A 433 17.35 13.12 22.50
N GLN A 434 18.41 13.45 21.77
CA GLN A 434 18.64 14.79 21.24
C GLN A 434 18.90 14.77 19.75
N VAL A 435 18.36 15.77 19.05
CA VAL A 435 18.71 16.08 17.65
C VAL A 435 19.59 17.34 17.67
N ILE A 436 20.85 17.18 17.26
CA ILE A 436 21.88 18.16 17.44
C ILE A 436 22.47 18.54 16.07
N GLY A 437 22.54 19.86 15.77
CA GLY A 437 23.16 20.40 14.58
C GLY A 437 24.69 20.34 14.58
N GLU A 438 25.29 20.63 13.44
CA GLU A 438 26.74 20.56 13.25
C GLU A 438 27.50 21.49 14.22
N THR A 439 26.91 22.64 14.53
CA THR A 439 27.49 23.63 15.48
C THR A 439 27.22 23.34 16.95
N GLY A 440 26.54 22.21 17.26
CA GLY A 440 26.18 21.84 18.63
C GLY A 440 24.84 22.38 19.11
N THR A 441 24.06 23.02 18.25
CA THR A 441 22.71 23.48 18.57
C THR A 441 21.79 22.30 18.80
N VAL A 442 21.14 22.19 19.95
CA VAL A 442 20.11 21.17 20.24
C VAL A 442 18.79 21.68 19.69
N TYR A 443 18.28 21.05 18.63
CA TYR A 443 17.01 21.41 18.01
C TYR A 443 15.82 20.77 18.72
N LEU A 444 15.94 19.50 19.08
CA LEU A 444 14.90 18.73 19.78
C LEU A 444 15.55 17.92 20.91
N SER A 445 14.88 17.82 22.05
CA SER A 445 15.31 17.02 23.19
C SER A 445 14.11 16.41 23.90
N GLN A 446 14.19 15.11 24.20
CA GLN A 446 13.11 14.36 24.86
C GLN A 446 13.68 13.38 25.86
N HIS A 447 13.11 13.38 27.06
CA HIS A 447 13.41 12.35 28.06
C HIS A 447 12.83 11.01 27.61
N VAL A 448 13.64 9.95 27.73
CA VAL A 448 13.28 8.60 27.29
C VAL A 448 13.68 7.57 28.34
N ALA A 449 12.95 6.46 28.40
CA ALA A 449 13.28 5.29 29.20
C ALA A 449 13.66 4.11 28.29
N ALA A 450 14.37 3.14 28.86
CA ALA A 450 14.71 1.92 28.15
C ALA A 450 13.46 1.18 27.66
N GLY A 451 13.44 0.82 26.38
CA GLY A 451 12.33 0.15 25.72
C GLY A 451 11.24 1.09 25.17
N ASP A 452 11.36 2.41 25.36
CA ASP A 452 10.55 3.37 24.61
C ASP A 452 10.87 3.27 23.13
N ILE A 453 9.91 3.65 22.28
CA ILE A 453 10.13 3.72 20.84
C ILE A 453 10.23 5.20 20.46
N TRP A 454 11.40 5.61 19.99
CA TRP A 454 11.64 6.99 19.56
C TRP A 454 11.88 7.06 18.07
N ARG A 455 11.39 8.11 17.42
CA ARG A 455 11.60 8.35 16.00
C ARG A 455 11.77 9.82 15.66
N MET A 456 12.52 10.12 14.59
CA MET A 456 12.61 11.42 13.94
C MET A 456 12.14 11.30 12.49
N CYS A 457 11.22 12.14 12.07
CA CYS A 457 10.73 12.22 10.70
C CYS A 457 11.12 13.56 10.07
N MET A 458 11.17 13.59 8.74
CA MET A 458 11.58 14.75 7.96
C MET A 458 10.59 15.01 6.82
N VAL A 459 10.23 16.28 6.60
CA VAL A 459 9.34 16.70 5.50
C VAL A 459 9.93 17.91 4.79
N LYS A 460 10.25 17.74 3.51
CA LYS A 460 10.81 18.81 2.67
C LYS A 460 9.76 19.84 2.28
N ASP A 461 10.19 21.07 2.03
CA ASP A 461 9.31 22.20 1.72
C ASP A 461 8.63 22.10 0.33
N ALA A 462 9.39 21.75 -0.70
CA ALA A 462 8.87 21.65 -2.06
C ALA A 462 7.71 20.65 -2.22
N PRO A 463 7.75 19.44 -1.61
CA PRO A 463 6.58 18.55 -1.56
C PRO A 463 5.35 19.17 -0.93
N VAL A 464 5.49 19.96 0.13
CA VAL A 464 4.35 20.63 0.79
C VAL A 464 3.75 21.69 -0.11
N GLU A 465 4.58 22.50 -0.79
CA GLU A 465 4.08 23.50 -1.75
C GLU A 465 3.31 22.84 -2.90
N ASP A 466 3.85 21.78 -3.48
CA ASP A 466 3.21 21.00 -4.54
C ASP A 466 1.90 20.36 -4.07
N TRP A 467 1.87 19.79 -2.86
CA TRP A 467 0.68 19.20 -2.24
C TRP A 467 -0.47 20.22 -2.10
N VAL A 468 -0.17 21.44 -1.68
CA VAL A 468 -1.15 22.53 -1.61
C VAL A 468 -1.66 22.89 -3.01
N LYS A 469 -0.77 23.04 -3.98
CA LYS A 469 -1.13 23.32 -5.38
C LYS A 469 -2.00 22.21 -5.98
N LEU A 470 -1.69 20.95 -5.68
CA LEU A 470 -2.47 19.80 -6.15
C LEU A 470 -3.88 19.81 -5.55
N ALA A 471 -4.03 20.11 -4.25
CA ALA A 471 -5.33 20.23 -3.60
C ALA A 471 -6.19 21.33 -4.27
N VAL A 472 -5.61 22.51 -4.50
CA VAL A 472 -6.30 23.61 -5.20
C VAL A 472 -6.69 23.22 -6.64
N LYS A 473 -5.76 22.58 -7.38
CA LYS A 473 -6.03 22.09 -8.75
C LYS A 473 -7.18 21.10 -8.77
N ARG A 474 -7.23 20.17 -7.81
CA ARG A 474 -8.29 19.17 -7.73
C ARG A 474 -9.64 19.81 -7.33
N ALA A 475 -9.65 20.68 -6.35
CA ALA A 475 -10.85 21.43 -5.96
C ALA A 475 -11.44 22.22 -7.14
N LYS A 476 -10.59 22.90 -7.90
CA LYS A 476 -10.99 23.65 -9.09
C LYS A 476 -11.54 22.76 -10.21
N ALA A 477 -10.89 21.64 -10.47
CA ALA A 477 -11.29 20.70 -11.55
C ALA A 477 -12.62 20.01 -11.27
N THR A 478 -12.99 19.81 -10.02
CA THR A 478 -14.18 19.06 -9.61
C THR A 478 -15.28 19.93 -9.00
N ASN A 479 -14.99 21.18 -8.68
CA ASN A 479 -15.85 22.08 -7.89
C ASN A 479 -16.31 21.43 -6.56
N THR A 480 -15.38 20.73 -5.90
CA THR A 480 -15.61 19.93 -4.68
C THR A 480 -14.83 20.53 -3.53
N PRO A 481 -15.38 20.63 -2.32
CA PRO A 481 -14.66 21.08 -1.13
C PRO A 481 -13.38 20.27 -0.91
N ALA A 482 -12.27 20.95 -0.61
CA ALA A 482 -10.99 20.35 -0.27
C ALA A 482 -10.66 20.68 1.20
N ILE A 483 -10.53 19.66 2.01
CA ILE A 483 -10.33 19.78 3.44
C ILE A 483 -8.93 19.30 3.81
N PHE A 484 -8.10 20.20 4.33
CA PHE A 484 -6.81 19.85 4.94
C PHE A 484 -7.04 19.31 6.33
N TRP A 485 -6.65 18.08 6.58
CA TRP A 485 -6.80 17.38 7.84
C TRP A 485 -5.58 17.64 8.72
N LEU A 486 -5.58 18.78 9.41
CA LEU A 486 -4.43 19.23 10.19
C LEU A 486 -4.90 19.72 11.57
N ASP A 487 -4.30 19.17 12.61
CA ASP A 487 -4.56 19.54 14.00
C ASP A 487 -3.54 20.57 14.49
N ALA A 488 -4.02 21.77 14.79
CA ALA A 488 -3.15 22.85 15.33
C ALA A 488 -2.50 22.49 16.69
N LYS A 489 -3.00 21.47 17.38
CA LYS A 489 -2.45 21.00 18.67
C LYS A 489 -1.32 19.98 18.47
N ARG A 490 -1.25 19.33 17.31
CA ARG A 490 -0.16 18.43 16.98
C ARG A 490 1.04 19.23 16.47
N ALA A 491 2.23 19.01 17.03
CA ALA A 491 3.41 19.82 16.73
C ALA A 491 3.75 19.87 15.22
N HIS A 492 3.78 18.73 14.56
CA HIS A 492 4.00 18.64 13.10
C HIS A 492 2.95 19.40 12.29
N ASP A 493 1.67 19.17 12.61
CA ASP A 493 0.57 19.80 11.88
C ASP A 493 0.56 21.32 12.07
N ALA A 494 0.97 21.83 13.24
CA ALA A 494 1.11 23.24 13.46
C ALA A 494 2.14 23.88 12.49
N GLU A 495 3.25 23.21 12.21
CA GLU A 495 4.23 23.65 11.21
C GLU A 495 3.67 23.54 9.78
N LEU A 496 2.95 22.46 9.46
CA LEU A 496 2.28 22.32 8.16
C LEU A 496 1.20 23.39 7.94
N ILE A 497 0.42 23.74 8.95
CA ILE A 497 -0.63 24.79 8.86
C ILE A 497 0.00 26.14 8.46
N LYS A 498 1.16 26.49 9.02
CA LYS A 498 1.88 27.73 8.62
C LYS A 498 2.21 27.71 7.14
N LYS A 499 2.77 26.59 6.64
CA LYS A 499 3.12 26.41 5.23
C LYS A 499 1.88 26.39 4.32
N VAL A 500 0.84 25.68 4.70
CA VAL A 500 -0.42 25.61 3.93
C VAL A 500 -1.00 27.02 3.75
N LYS A 501 -1.10 27.81 4.82
CA LYS A 501 -1.58 29.20 4.76
C LYS A 501 -0.70 30.06 3.84
N GLN A 502 0.63 29.91 3.95
CA GLN A 502 1.60 30.62 3.10
C GLN A 502 1.42 30.26 1.62
N TYR A 503 1.25 28.96 1.28
CA TYR A 503 1.14 28.54 -0.12
C TYR A 503 -0.25 28.76 -0.70
N LEU A 504 -1.31 28.63 0.09
CA LEU A 504 -2.67 29.00 -0.35
C LEU A 504 -2.77 30.48 -0.73
N SER A 505 -2.07 31.38 -0.01
CA SER A 505 -2.06 32.81 -0.34
C SER A 505 -1.45 33.12 -1.71
N LYS A 506 -0.69 32.19 -2.29
CA LYS A 506 -0.10 32.30 -3.64
C LYS A 506 -0.95 31.64 -4.72
N CYS A 507 -2.02 30.96 -4.36
CA CYS A 507 -2.93 30.28 -5.28
C CYS A 507 -4.20 31.10 -5.51
N ASN A 508 -4.75 31.02 -6.73
CA ASN A 508 -6.10 31.54 -6.95
C ASN A 508 -7.12 30.52 -6.39
N THR A 509 -7.71 30.88 -5.27
CA THR A 509 -8.72 30.09 -4.55
C THR A 509 -10.12 30.70 -4.61
N GLU A 510 -10.33 31.70 -5.48
CA GLU A 510 -11.64 32.36 -5.64
C GLU A 510 -12.72 31.35 -6.04
N GLY A 511 -13.83 31.38 -5.31
CA GLY A 511 -14.96 30.48 -5.53
C GLY A 511 -14.74 29.02 -5.08
N LEU A 512 -13.61 28.70 -4.47
CA LEU A 512 -13.34 27.36 -3.96
C LEU A 512 -13.60 27.27 -2.46
N ASP A 513 -14.18 26.15 -2.02
CA ASP A 513 -14.34 25.81 -0.61
C ASP A 513 -13.10 25.00 -0.16
N ILE A 514 -12.16 25.70 0.47
CA ILE A 514 -10.92 25.10 1.01
C ILE A 514 -10.85 25.41 2.51
N GLN A 515 -10.80 24.35 3.33
CA GLN A 515 -10.80 24.46 4.77
C GLN A 515 -9.62 23.72 5.39
N ILE A 516 -9.23 24.13 6.60
CA ILE A 516 -8.28 23.43 7.46
C ILE A 516 -9.03 23.04 8.71
N LEU A 517 -9.21 21.74 8.95
CA LEU A 517 -9.93 21.19 10.09
C LEU A 517 -9.08 20.12 10.79
N ALA A 518 -9.21 20.05 12.11
CA ALA A 518 -8.64 18.92 12.85
C ALA A 518 -9.24 17.59 12.38
N PRO A 519 -8.51 16.46 12.46
CA PRO A 519 -8.93 15.19 11.87
C PRO A 519 -10.35 14.73 12.23
N GLU A 520 -10.76 14.86 13.50
CA GLU A 520 -12.10 14.47 13.94
C GLU A 520 -13.20 15.38 13.37
N ALA A 521 -12.93 16.68 13.24
CA ALA A 521 -13.87 17.62 12.61
C ALA A 521 -13.89 17.41 11.08
N ALA A 522 -12.75 17.12 10.47
CA ALA A 522 -12.62 16.87 9.04
C ALA A 522 -13.37 15.59 8.63
N ILE A 523 -13.24 14.51 9.42
CA ILE A 523 -13.97 13.27 9.13
C ILE A 523 -15.47 13.47 9.30
N LEU A 524 -15.92 14.14 10.36
CA LEU A 524 -17.33 14.40 10.56
C LEU A 524 -17.94 15.21 9.41
N PHE A 525 -17.31 16.31 9.01
CA PHE A 525 -17.70 17.09 7.84
C PHE A 525 -17.82 16.22 6.58
N THR A 526 -16.83 15.36 6.37
CA THR A 526 -16.78 14.45 5.20
C THR A 526 -17.91 13.41 5.26
N LEU A 527 -18.17 12.80 6.41
CA LEU A 527 -19.24 11.80 6.59
C LEU A 527 -20.63 12.38 6.36
N GLU A 528 -20.91 13.61 6.86
CA GLU A 528 -22.17 14.31 6.63
C GLU A 528 -22.45 14.55 5.15
N ARG A 529 -21.43 14.96 4.39
CA ARG A 529 -21.52 15.15 2.94
C ARG A 529 -21.68 13.83 2.22
N THR A 530 -20.84 12.85 2.54
CA THR A 530 -20.90 11.51 1.96
C THR A 530 -22.28 10.87 2.13
N LYS A 531 -22.90 11.03 3.30
CA LYS A 531 -24.27 10.53 3.58
C LYS A 531 -25.33 11.18 2.69
N LYS A 532 -25.14 12.46 2.32
CA LYS A 532 -26.01 13.20 1.40
C LYS A 532 -25.74 12.92 -0.09
N GLY A 533 -24.75 12.10 -0.42
CA GLY A 533 -24.33 11.84 -1.79
C GLY A 533 -23.40 12.90 -2.39
N GLU A 534 -22.81 13.74 -1.54
CA GLU A 534 -21.93 14.83 -1.95
C GLU A 534 -20.46 14.41 -1.84
N ASP A 535 -19.66 14.79 -2.85
CA ASP A 535 -18.24 14.46 -2.87
C ASP A 535 -17.39 15.42 -2.02
N THR A 536 -16.27 14.92 -1.52
CA THR A 536 -15.29 15.71 -0.74
C THR A 536 -13.87 15.29 -1.14
N ILE A 537 -12.93 16.22 -1.11
CA ILE A 537 -11.50 15.94 -1.26
C ILE A 537 -10.86 16.01 0.12
N SER A 538 -10.37 14.88 0.61
CA SER A 538 -9.52 14.83 1.80
C SER A 538 -8.08 15.16 1.41
N VAL A 539 -7.49 16.16 2.08
CA VAL A 539 -6.11 16.59 1.86
C VAL A 539 -5.32 16.24 3.11
N THR A 540 -4.50 15.19 3.04
CA THR A 540 -3.90 14.58 4.22
C THR A 540 -2.38 14.62 4.19
N GLY A 541 -1.80 14.85 5.35
CA GLY A 541 -0.37 14.68 5.58
C GLY A 541 0.04 13.20 5.52
N ASN A 542 1.30 12.93 5.73
CA ASN A 542 1.88 11.60 5.50
C ASN A 542 1.29 10.50 6.41
N VAL A 543 1.03 10.80 7.70
CA VAL A 543 0.43 9.82 8.63
C VAL A 543 -0.99 9.45 8.21
N LEU A 544 -1.87 10.45 8.08
CA LEU A 544 -3.29 10.20 7.78
C LEU A 544 -3.49 9.65 6.37
N ARG A 545 -2.65 10.03 5.42
CA ARG A 545 -2.65 9.44 4.08
C ARG A 545 -2.58 7.92 4.15
N ASP A 546 -1.67 7.38 4.94
CA ASP A 546 -1.49 5.94 5.07
C ASP A 546 -2.67 5.24 5.74
N TYR A 547 -3.18 5.81 6.83
CA TYR A 547 -4.29 5.20 7.59
C TYR A 547 -5.66 5.38 6.93
N LEU A 548 -5.86 6.44 6.14
CA LEU A 548 -7.13 6.71 5.46
C LEU A 548 -7.21 6.19 4.02
N THR A 549 -6.15 5.59 3.51
CA THR A 549 -6.08 5.08 2.13
C THR A 549 -7.26 4.15 1.80
N ASP A 550 -7.69 3.34 2.73
CA ASP A 550 -8.68 2.27 2.51
C ASP A 550 -10.07 2.59 3.07
N LEU A 551 -10.21 3.57 3.97
CA LEU A 551 -11.46 3.82 4.69
C LEU A 551 -12.65 4.05 3.74
N PHE A 552 -12.62 5.12 2.98
CA PHE A 552 -13.73 5.45 2.09
C PHE A 552 -13.86 4.48 0.91
N PRO A 553 -12.77 4.05 0.26
CA PRO A 553 -12.86 3.05 -0.80
C PRO A 553 -13.52 1.73 -0.37
N ILE A 554 -13.24 1.23 0.82
CA ILE A 554 -13.88 0.01 1.34
C ILE A 554 -15.37 0.22 1.57
N LEU A 555 -15.78 1.36 2.12
CA LEU A 555 -17.18 1.70 2.31
C LEU A 555 -17.92 1.93 0.99
N GLU A 556 -17.27 2.58 0.03
CA GLU A 556 -17.87 2.97 -1.25
C GLU A 556 -17.85 1.84 -2.28
N LEU A 557 -16.71 1.18 -2.45
CA LEU A 557 -16.44 0.21 -3.53
C LEU A 557 -16.35 -1.23 -3.03
N GLY A 558 -16.38 -1.46 -1.72
CA GLY A 558 -16.15 -2.77 -1.11
C GLY A 558 -14.68 -3.17 -1.03
N THR A 559 -13.78 -2.43 -1.66
CA THR A 559 -12.34 -2.68 -1.70
C THR A 559 -11.57 -1.42 -2.10
N SER A 560 -10.34 -1.29 -1.61
CA SER A 560 -9.40 -0.25 -2.06
C SER A 560 -8.63 -0.65 -3.33
N ALA A 561 -8.69 -1.91 -3.75
CA ALA A 561 -7.96 -2.41 -4.92
C ALA A 561 -8.46 -1.83 -6.27
N LYS A 562 -9.65 -1.25 -6.28
CA LYS A 562 -10.27 -0.64 -7.47
C LYS A 562 -10.16 0.89 -7.54
N VAL A 563 -9.34 1.48 -6.69
CA VAL A 563 -9.08 2.92 -6.68
C VAL A 563 -8.02 3.26 -7.73
N LEU A 564 -8.24 4.36 -8.44
CA LEU A 564 -7.23 4.93 -9.33
C LEU A 564 -6.19 5.69 -8.48
N SER A 565 -4.94 5.31 -8.62
CA SER A 565 -3.80 5.93 -7.92
C SER A 565 -2.92 6.66 -8.92
N ILE A 566 -3.04 7.98 -8.95
CA ILE A 566 -2.22 8.87 -9.76
C ILE A 566 -1.19 9.54 -8.86
N VAL A 567 0.03 9.66 -9.35
CA VAL A 567 1.08 10.50 -8.77
C VAL A 567 1.44 11.56 -9.80
N PRO A 568 0.77 12.73 -9.76
CA PRO A 568 1.21 13.88 -10.55
C PRO A 568 2.63 14.24 -10.12
N LEU A 569 3.59 14.09 -11.03
CA LEU A 569 4.99 14.35 -10.72
C LEU A 569 5.24 15.86 -10.63
N MET A 570 6.07 16.29 -9.69
CA MET A 570 6.25 17.71 -9.35
C MET A 570 6.71 18.57 -10.54
N ASN A 571 7.41 17.99 -11.51
CA ASN A 571 7.89 18.68 -12.71
C ASN A 571 6.95 18.54 -13.93
N GLY A 572 5.73 18.05 -13.73
CA GLY A 572 4.67 18.03 -14.75
C GLY A 572 4.39 16.69 -15.42
N GLY A 573 5.22 15.67 -15.16
CA GLY A 573 4.96 14.31 -15.63
C GLY A 573 3.87 13.60 -14.82
N GLY A 574 3.57 12.35 -15.18
CA GLY A 574 2.62 11.49 -14.49
C GLY A 574 3.16 10.09 -14.22
N LEU A 575 2.90 9.59 -13.03
CA LEU A 575 3.08 8.21 -12.62
C LEU A 575 1.71 7.63 -12.29
N PHE A 576 1.36 6.50 -12.92
CA PHE A 576 0.07 5.84 -12.79
C PHE A 576 0.32 4.47 -12.17
N GLU A 577 -0.01 4.33 -10.89
CA GLU A 577 0.22 3.09 -10.12
C GLU A 577 -1.01 2.19 -10.22
N THR A 578 -0.79 0.91 -10.43
CA THR A 578 -1.82 -0.11 -10.37
C THR A 578 -1.88 -0.75 -8.98
N GLY A 579 -2.94 -1.49 -8.68
CA GLY A 579 -3.27 -1.97 -7.35
C GLY A 579 -2.23 -2.85 -6.66
N ALA A 580 -2.53 -3.28 -5.44
CA ALA A 580 -1.64 -4.07 -4.60
C ALA A 580 -1.48 -5.50 -5.12
N GLY A 581 -0.22 -6.00 -5.10
CA GLY A 581 0.15 -7.34 -5.55
C GLY A 581 0.16 -8.43 -4.49
N GLY A 582 -0.52 -8.27 -3.35
CA GLY A 582 -0.47 -9.21 -2.22
C GLY A 582 -0.87 -10.65 -2.54
N SER A 583 -1.74 -10.88 -3.52
CA SER A 583 -2.14 -12.20 -4.00
C SER A 583 -1.32 -12.68 -5.20
N ALA A 584 -0.46 -11.86 -5.78
CA ALA A 584 0.27 -12.15 -7.02
C ALA A 584 1.05 -13.48 -7.01
N PRO A 585 1.75 -13.89 -5.94
CA PRO A 585 2.45 -15.17 -5.90
C PRO A 585 1.50 -16.36 -6.09
N LYS A 586 0.40 -16.41 -5.34
CA LYS A 586 -0.58 -17.52 -5.43
C LYS A 586 -1.25 -17.60 -6.80
N LEU A 587 -1.48 -16.46 -7.44
CA LEU A 587 -2.08 -16.40 -8.77
C LEU A 587 -1.09 -16.83 -9.86
N ALA A 588 0.18 -16.49 -9.71
CA ALA A 588 1.25 -17.01 -10.56
C ALA A 588 1.40 -18.53 -10.41
N GLU A 589 1.44 -19.03 -9.18
CA GLU A 589 1.47 -20.49 -8.90
C GLU A 589 0.33 -21.25 -9.57
N GLN A 590 -0.88 -20.70 -9.54
CA GLN A 590 -2.02 -21.31 -10.24
C GLN A 590 -1.81 -21.36 -11.75
N LEU A 591 -1.25 -20.32 -12.38
CA LEU A 591 -0.91 -20.40 -13.79
C LEU A 591 0.09 -21.52 -14.10
N PHE A 592 1.15 -21.66 -13.29
CA PHE A 592 2.13 -22.73 -13.49
C PHE A 592 1.53 -24.14 -13.31
N ALA A 593 0.65 -24.29 -12.31
CA ALA A 593 0.06 -25.59 -11.98
C ALA A 593 -1.11 -25.98 -12.90
N GLU A 594 -1.91 -25.03 -13.31
CA GLU A 594 -3.23 -25.26 -13.92
C GLU A 594 -3.44 -24.48 -15.23
N ASN A 595 -2.45 -23.75 -15.70
CA ASN A 595 -2.57 -22.85 -16.87
C ASN A 595 -3.83 -21.98 -16.81
N HIS A 596 -4.10 -21.41 -15.62
CA HIS A 596 -5.22 -20.52 -15.33
C HIS A 596 -4.72 -19.32 -14.52
N LEU A 597 -4.83 -18.12 -15.07
CA LEU A 597 -4.40 -16.89 -14.38
C LEU A 597 -5.60 -16.09 -13.90
N ARG A 598 -5.79 -16.04 -12.58
CA ARG A 598 -6.89 -15.30 -11.95
C ARG A 598 -6.58 -13.81 -11.69
N TRP A 599 -5.44 -13.29 -12.14
CA TRP A 599 -5.12 -11.89 -11.98
C TRP A 599 -6.16 -10.99 -12.67
N ASP A 600 -6.72 -10.01 -11.93
CA ASP A 600 -7.62 -9.00 -12.49
C ASP A 600 -6.83 -7.75 -12.91
N SER A 601 -6.74 -7.51 -14.20
CA SER A 601 -6.03 -6.37 -14.77
C SER A 601 -6.87 -5.07 -14.78
N LEU A 602 -7.92 -4.98 -14.00
CA LEU A 602 -8.74 -3.76 -13.91
C LEU A 602 -7.89 -2.53 -13.53
N GLY A 603 -6.94 -2.70 -12.61
CA GLY A 603 -6.01 -1.64 -12.22
C GLY A 603 -5.18 -1.13 -13.40
N GLU A 604 -4.70 -2.04 -14.25
CA GLU A 604 -3.96 -1.71 -15.47
C GLU A 604 -4.84 -0.98 -16.50
N PHE A 605 -6.10 -1.38 -16.65
CA PHE A 605 -7.04 -0.70 -17.55
C PHE A 605 -7.28 0.74 -17.11
N LEU A 606 -7.47 0.95 -15.81
CA LEU A 606 -7.69 2.27 -15.21
C LEU A 606 -6.44 3.16 -15.30
N ALA A 607 -5.27 2.60 -15.02
CA ALA A 607 -4.00 3.31 -15.14
C ALA A 607 -3.71 3.69 -16.59
N LEU A 608 -4.00 2.81 -17.55
CA LEU A 608 -3.86 3.11 -18.96
C LEU A 608 -4.76 4.26 -19.38
N GLY A 609 -6.02 4.27 -18.96
CA GLY A 609 -6.96 5.37 -19.24
C GLY A 609 -6.41 6.71 -18.74
N ALA A 610 -5.97 6.78 -17.50
CA ALA A 610 -5.39 7.98 -16.91
C ALA A 610 -4.08 8.41 -17.61
N SER A 611 -3.23 7.46 -18.00
CA SER A 611 -2.00 7.70 -18.74
C SER A 611 -2.27 8.27 -20.14
N LEU A 612 -3.28 7.75 -20.85
CA LEU A 612 -3.71 8.27 -22.15
C LEU A 612 -4.29 9.69 -22.05
N GLU A 613 -5.08 10.00 -21.03
CA GLU A 613 -5.57 11.36 -20.76
C GLU A 613 -4.42 12.34 -20.53
N HIS A 614 -3.45 11.92 -19.72
CA HIS A 614 -2.24 12.70 -19.46
C HIS A 614 -1.45 12.93 -20.76
N PHE A 615 -1.27 11.88 -21.58
CA PHE A 615 -0.61 11.97 -22.89
C PHE A 615 -1.34 12.94 -23.81
N ALA A 616 -2.67 12.81 -23.88
CA ALA A 616 -3.52 13.69 -24.71
C ALA A 616 -3.34 15.16 -24.32
N THR A 617 -3.33 15.45 -23.03
CA THR A 617 -3.16 16.82 -22.52
C THR A 617 -1.74 17.33 -22.76
N THR A 618 -0.73 16.54 -22.47
CA THR A 618 0.69 16.92 -22.58
C THR A 618 1.10 17.19 -24.03
N TYR A 619 0.60 16.39 -24.97
CA TYR A 619 0.99 16.47 -26.39
C TYR A 619 -0.11 17.00 -27.32
N GLN A 620 -1.23 17.46 -26.76
CA GLN A 620 -2.42 17.92 -27.53
C GLN A 620 -2.87 16.87 -28.56
N ASN A 621 -2.85 15.60 -28.16
CA ASN A 621 -3.21 14.48 -29.01
C ASN A 621 -4.68 14.10 -28.78
N THR A 622 -5.56 14.55 -29.70
CA THR A 622 -6.99 14.31 -29.63
C THR A 622 -7.37 12.83 -29.77
N LYS A 623 -6.61 12.05 -30.56
CA LYS A 623 -6.82 10.61 -30.71
C LYS A 623 -6.55 9.87 -29.38
N ALA A 624 -5.51 10.24 -28.64
CA ALA A 624 -5.24 9.68 -27.32
C ALA A 624 -6.40 9.94 -26.34
N LEU A 625 -7.05 11.09 -26.44
CA LEU A 625 -8.24 11.39 -25.63
C LEU A 625 -9.41 10.48 -25.99
N VAL A 626 -9.66 10.25 -27.28
CA VAL A 626 -10.69 9.31 -27.76
C VAL A 626 -10.39 7.89 -27.28
N LEU A 627 -9.12 7.46 -27.35
CA LEU A 627 -8.70 6.16 -26.81
C LEU A 627 -8.99 6.04 -25.32
N ALA A 628 -8.69 7.07 -24.52
CA ALA A 628 -8.94 7.07 -23.08
C ALA A 628 -10.45 6.99 -22.76
N GLN A 629 -11.26 7.78 -23.42
CA GLN A 629 -12.71 7.81 -23.20
C GLN A 629 -13.39 6.49 -23.58
N THR A 630 -13.02 5.93 -24.73
CA THR A 630 -13.56 4.64 -25.20
C THR A 630 -13.06 3.46 -24.35
N LEU A 631 -11.86 3.56 -23.80
CA LEU A 631 -11.34 2.58 -22.84
C LEU A 631 -12.11 2.60 -21.51
N ASP A 632 -12.51 3.79 -21.03
CA ASP A 632 -13.35 3.91 -19.83
C ASP A 632 -14.74 3.27 -20.06
N GLU A 633 -15.34 3.49 -21.22
CA GLU A 633 -16.60 2.81 -21.63
C GLU A 633 -16.42 1.28 -21.68
N ALA A 634 -15.33 0.81 -22.29
CA ALA A 634 -15.02 -0.62 -22.38
C ALA A 634 -14.80 -1.25 -20.98
N THR A 635 -14.10 -0.56 -20.10
CA THR A 635 -13.88 -0.98 -18.71
C THR A 635 -15.21 -1.09 -17.96
N GLY A 636 -16.11 -0.13 -18.15
CA GLY A 636 -17.49 -0.19 -17.63
C GLY A 636 -18.23 -1.44 -18.10
N LYS A 637 -18.17 -1.77 -19.40
CA LYS A 637 -18.80 -2.99 -19.96
C LYS A 637 -18.16 -4.28 -19.42
N VAL A 638 -16.85 -4.33 -19.21
CA VAL A 638 -16.18 -5.48 -18.59
C VAL A 638 -16.78 -5.73 -17.21
N LEU A 639 -16.98 -4.70 -16.41
CA LEU A 639 -17.56 -4.82 -15.07
C LEU A 639 -19.06 -5.22 -15.15
N GLU A 640 -19.86 -4.53 -15.93
CA GLU A 640 -21.30 -4.74 -16.05
C GLU A 640 -21.64 -6.16 -16.55
N ASN A 641 -20.83 -6.72 -17.45
CA ASN A 641 -21.03 -8.05 -18.00
C ASN A 641 -20.28 -9.15 -17.21
N ASN A 642 -19.72 -8.84 -16.02
CA ASN A 642 -18.99 -9.78 -15.19
C ASN A 642 -17.84 -10.48 -15.94
N ARG A 643 -17.01 -9.70 -16.67
CA ARG A 643 -15.88 -10.23 -17.46
C ARG A 643 -14.55 -10.11 -16.72
N SER A 644 -14.58 -10.05 -15.39
CA SER A 644 -13.40 -10.23 -14.53
C SER A 644 -13.01 -11.71 -14.43
N PRO A 645 -11.71 -12.00 -14.18
CA PRO A 645 -11.25 -13.38 -14.03
C PRO A 645 -11.93 -14.13 -12.89
N GLU A 646 -12.34 -15.36 -13.15
CA GLU A 646 -12.93 -16.28 -12.17
C GLU A 646 -11.86 -17.22 -11.57
N SER A 647 -12.19 -17.92 -10.48
CA SER A 647 -11.21 -18.73 -9.75
C SER A 647 -11.02 -20.13 -10.29
N ALA A 648 -12.04 -20.71 -10.93
CA ALA A 648 -12.06 -22.10 -11.33
C ALA A 648 -11.45 -22.33 -12.71
N VAL A 649 -10.70 -23.41 -12.86
CA VAL A 649 -10.22 -23.90 -14.17
C VAL A 649 -11.40 -24.17 -15.08
N GLY A 650 -11.28 -23.82 -16.36
CA GLY A 650 -12.35 -23.95 -17.35
C GLY A 650 -13.31 -22.76 -17.40
N THR A 651 -13.12 -21.77 -16.54
CA THR A 651 -13.88 -20.51 -16.57
C THR A 651 -13.03 -19.36 -17.14
N LEU A 652 -13.57 -18.14 -17.14
CA LEU A 652 -12.89 -16.96 -17.64
C LEU A 652 -11.69 -16.63 -16.76
N ASP A 653 -10.50 -16.52 -17.35
CA ASP A 653 -9.29 -16.09 -16.70
C ASP A 653 -8.83 -14.70 -17.19
N ASN A 654 -7.63 -14.28 -16.78
CA ASN A 654 -7.02 -12.99 -17.17
C ASN A 654 -7.02 -12.77 -18.68
N ARG A 655 -6.70 -13.82 -19.48
CA ARG A 655 -6.63 -13.76 -20.95
C ARG A 655 -8.00 -13.51 -21.55
N GLY A 656 -9.02 -14.15 -21.00
CA GLY A 656 -10.41 -13.96 -21.42
C GLY A 656 -10.93 -12.57 -21.06
N SER A 657 -10.57 -12.05 -19.89
CA SER A 657 -10.88 -10.66 -19.49
C SER A 657 -10.24 -9.67 -20.47
N HIS A 658 -8.99 -9.87 -20.88
CA HIS A 658 -8.31 -9.03 -21.87
C HIS A 658 -8.97 -9.11 -23.26
N PHE A 659 -9.43 -10.28 -23.64
CA PHE A 659 -10.22 -10.41 -24.89
C PHE A 659 -11.49 -9.57 -24.82
N TYR A 660 -12.25 -9.63 -23.74
CA TYR A 660 -13.47 -8.83 -23.61
C TYR A 660 -13.20 -7.33 -23.54
N LEU A 661 -12.11 -6.91 -22.89
CA LEU A 661 -11.67 -5.51 -22.96
C LEU A 661 -11.40 -5.09 -24.40
N ALA A 662 -10.68 -5.89 -25.18
CA ALA A 662 -10.38 -5.61 -26.58
C ALA A 662 -11.66 -5.55 -27.42
N LEU A 663 -12.59 -6.48 -27.23
CA LEU A 663 -13.88 -6.48 -27.92
C LEU A 663 -14.66 -5.20 -27.61
N TYR A 664 -14.87 -4.87 -26.36
CA TYR A 664 -15.67 -3.70 -25.96
C TYR A 664 -14.98 -2.38 -26.30
N TRP A 665 -13.65 -2.35 -26.25
CA TRP A 665 -12.89 -1.17 -26.65
C TRP A 665 -12.97 -0.94 -28.17
N ALA A 666 -12.85 -1.98 -28.97
CA ALA A 666 -13.04 -1.91 -30.42
C ALA A 666 -14.48 -1.47 -30.79
N GLU A 667 -15.51 -1.99 -30.10
CA GLU A 667 -16.90 -1.57 -30.29
C GLU A 667 -17.09 -0.08 -29.96
N ALA A 668 -16.55 0.39 -28.83
CA ALA A 668 -16.64 1.78 -28.42
C ALA A 668 -15.89 2.70 -29.41
N LEU A 669 -14.71 2.31 -29.90
CA LEU A 669 -13.96 3.02 -30.91
C LEU A 669 -14.70 3.08 -32.26
N ALA A 670 -15.35 2.00 -32.66
CA ALA A 670 -16.16 1.96 -33.89
C ALA A 670 -17.41 2.83 -33.79
N ALA A 671 -17.99 2.97 -32.62
CA ALA A 671 -19.25 3.69 -32.40
C ALA A 671 -19.07 5.20 -32.14
N GLN A 672 -17.90 5.65 -31.70
CA GLN A 672 -17.65 7.05 -31.38
C GLN A 672 -17.67 7.94 -32.67
N LYS A 673 -17.98 9.24 -32.47
CA LYS A 673 -18.13 10.19 -33.55
C LYS A 673 -17.11 11.33 -33.57
N GLN A 674 -16.13 11.26 -32.65
CA GLN A 674 -15.12 12.31 -32.45
C GLN A 674 -13.94 12.18 -33.41
N ASP A 675 -13.56 10.96 -33.79
CA ASP A 675 -12.50 10.67 -34.77
C ASP A 675 -13.00 9.60 -35.78
N LYS A 676 -13.29 10.05 -36.98
CA LYS A 676 -13.82 9.19 -38.06
C LYS A 676 -12.80 8.13 -38.48
N ALA A 677 -11.49 8.46 -38.50
CA ALA A 677 -10.46 7.54 -38.94
C ALA A 677 -10.31 6.37 -37.94
N LEU A 678 -10.36 6.64 -36.66
CA LEU A 678 -10.38 5.57 -35.62
C LEU A 678 -11.66 4.72 -35.73
N ALA A 679 -12.84 5.35 -35.98
CA ALA A 679 -14.08 4.59 -36.13
C ALA A 679 -14.02 3.64 -37.34
N GLU A 680 -13.53 4.11 -38.49
CA GLU A 680 -13.35 3.30 -39.70
C GLU A 680 -12.31 2.17 -39.51
N GLU A 681 -11.22 2.43 -38.81
CA GLU A 681 -10.19 1.42 -38.50
C GLU A 681 -10.75 0.29 -37.61
N PHE A 682 -11.47 0.65 -36.55
CA PHE A 682 -11.92 -0.32 -35.55
C PHE A 682 -13.25 -1.01 -35.86
N ALA A 683 -14.06 -0.51 -36.80
CA ALA A 683 -15.32 -1.14 -37.20
C ALA A 683 -15.13 -2.61 -37.67
N PRO A 684 -14.22 -2.93 -38.59
CA PRO A 684 -14.01 -4.31 -39.03
C PRO A 684 -13.42 -5.19 -37.90
N ILE A 685 -12.56 -4.63 -37.04
CA ILE A 685 -11.97 -5.35 -35.88
C ILE A 685 -13.07 -5.72 -34.88
N ALA A 686 -13.92 -4.75 -34.50
CA ALA A 686 -15.04 -4.98 -33.59
C ALA A 686 -15.99 -6.06 -34.12
N LYS A 687 -16.34 -5.99 -35.42
CA LYS A 687 -17.19 -7.00 -36.07
C LYS A 687 -16.53 -8.38 -36.07
N ALA A 688 -15.24 -8.46 -36.36
CA ALA A 688 -14.53 -9.75 -36.39
C ALA A 688 -14.41 -10.36 -34.98
N LEU A 689 -14.10 -9.57 -33.96
CA LEU A 689 -14.04 -10.01 -32.55
C LEU A 689 -15.40 -10.50 -32.07
N ALA A 690 -16.48 -9.75 -32.32
CA ALA A 690 -17.85 -10.14 -31.94
C ALA A 690 -18.30 -11.42 -32.66
N THR A 691 -18.02 -11.55 -33.95
CA THR A 691 -18.40 -12.74 -34.74
C THR A 691 -17.67 -14.01 -34.25
N ASN A 692 -16.42 -13.86 -33.80
CA ASN A 692 -15.59 -14.98 -33.36
C ASN A 692 -15.51 -15.14 -31.83
N GLU A 693 -16.34 -14.43 -31.07
CA GLU A 693 -16.32 -14.46 -29.59
C GLU A 693 -16.30 -15.89 -29.03
N LYS A 694 -17.23 -16.72 -29.46
CA LYS A 694 -17.34 -18.11 -28.98
C LYS A 694 -16.09 -18.95 -29.32
N ALA A 695 -15.54 -18.78 -30.51
CA ALA A 695 -14.34 -19.49 -30.94
C ALA A 695 -13.13 -19.08 -30.10
N ILE A 696 -12.93 -17.77 -29.91
CA ILE A 696 -11.83 -17.22 -29.13
C ILE A 696 -11.92 -17.68 -27.67
N VAL A 697 -13.09 -17.55 -27.05
CA VAL A 697 -13.28 -18.00 -25.65
C VAL A 697 -13.01 -19.50 -25.52
N THR A 698 -13.45 -20.30 -26.49
CA THR A 698 -13.16 -21.73 -26.50
C THR A 698 -11.65 -22.01 -26.59
N GLU A 699 -10.93 -21.33 -27.48
CA GLU A 699 -9.47 -21.44 -27.61
C GLU A 699 -8.74 -21.06 -26.31
N LEU A 700 -9.18 -19.98 -25.64
CA LEU A 700 -8.60 -19.51 -24.38
C LEU A 700 -8.83 -20.46 -23.21
N THR A 701 -10.00 -21.10 -23.15
CA THR A 701 -10.33 -22.04 -22.06
C THR A 701 -9.77 -23.43 -22.29
N ALA A 702 -9.64 -23.87 -23.55
CA ALA A 702 -9.16 -25.21 -23.90
C ALA A 702 -7.71 -25.49 -23.46
N VAL A 703 -6.90 -24.48 -23.25
CA VAL A 703 -5.50 -24.64 -22.80
C VAL A 703 -5.37 -24.78 -21.29
N GLN A 704 -6.44 -24.55 -20.53
CA GLN A 704 -6.43 -24.61 -19.07
C GLN A 704 -6.40 -26.05 -18.54
N GLY A 705 -6.09 -26.22 -17.25
CA GLY A 705 -6.08 -27.51 -16.57
C GLY A 705 -4.80 -28.33 -16.78
N GLN A 706 -3.74 -27.73 -17.33
CA GLN A 706 -2.47 -28.41 -17.59
C GLN A 706 -1.32 -27.66 -16.95
N LYS A 707 -0.37 -28.38 -16.38
CA LYS A 707 0.86 -27.79 -15.86
C LYS A 707 1.68 -27.23 -17.03
N ILE A 708 2.23 -26.03 -16.82
CA ILE A 708 3.10 -25.36 -17.78
C ILE A 708 4.50 -25.13 -17.21
N ASP A 709 5.48 -24.98 -18.12
CA ASP A 709 6.85 -24.60 -17.78
C ASP A 709 7.25 -23.36 -18.57
N LEU A 710 7.51 -22.27 -17.86
CA LEU A 710 7.98 -21.01 -18.42
C LEU A 710 9.51 -20.84 -18.35
N HIS A 711 10.25 -21.86 -17.92
CA HIS A 711 11.70 -21.84 -17.71
C HIS A 711 12.19 -20.85 -16.64
N GLY A 712 11.37 -20.49 -15.69
CA GLY A 712 11.69 -19.63 -14.57
C GLY A 712 10.44 -19.03 -13.96
N TYR A 713 10.54 -18.66 -12.68
CA TYR A 713 9.51 -17.96 -11.93
C TYR A 713 9.81 -16.46 -11.86
N TYR A 714 11.05 -16.12 -11.47
CA TYR A 714 11.51 -14.72 -11.35
C TYR A 714 11.99 -14.16 -12.69
N HIS A 715 12.49 -15.02 -13.57
CA HIS A 715 12.99 -14.65 -14.90
C HIS A 715 12.45 -15.63 -15.95
N PRO A 716 11.13 -15.62 -16.22
CA PRO A 716 10.53 -16.54 -17.18
C PRO A 716 10.93 -16.22 -18.63
N SER A 717 10.93 -17.23 -19.48
CA SER A 717 11.20 -17.07 -20.92
C SER A 717 10.11 -16.23 -21.59
N THR A 718 10.47 -15.07 -22.14
CA THR A 718 9.56 -14.17 -22.86
C THR A 718 8.78 -14.89 -23.96
N LYS A 719 9.45 -15.72 -24.77
CA LYS A 719 8.82 -16.47 -25.87
C LYS A 719 7.74 -17.43 -25.36
N ARG A 720 8.06 -18.21 -24.30
CA ARG A 720 7.10 -19.17 -23.74
C ARG A 720 5.94 -18.48 -23.05
N THR A 721 6.23 -17.43 -22.29
CA THR A 721 5.22 -16.65 -21.59
C THR A 721 4.24 -16.01 -22.58
N SER A 722 4.73 -15.41 -23.65
CA SER A 722 3.86 -14.83 -24.70
C SER A 722 2.98 -15.89 -25.36
N ALA A 723 3.53 -17.08 -25.66
CA ALA A 723 2.73 -18.16 -26.23
C ALA A 723 1.62 -18.66 -25.29
N VAL A 724 1.92 -18.75 -23.98
CA VAL A 724 0.94 -19.15 -22.96
C VAL A 724 -0.13 -18.07 -22.75
N MET A 725 0.26 -16.80 -22.76
CA MET A 725 -0.64 -15.68 -22.44
C MET A 725 -1.46 -15.18 -23.65
N LEU A 726 -1.10 -15.55 -24.88
CA LEU A 726 -1.89 -15.27 -26.10
C LEU A 726 -2.10 -16.56 -26.91
N PRO A 727 -2.79 -17.58 -26.37
CA PRO A 727 -2.89 -18.89 -27.02
C PRO A 727 -3.89 -18.90 -28.19
N SER A 728 -4.90 -18.00 -28.21
CA SER A 728 -5.92 -17.98 -29.28
C SER A 728 -5.33 -17.51 -30.61
N SER A 729 -5.27 -18.40 -31.58
CA SER A 729 -4.82 -18.08 -32.94
C SER A 729 -5.80 -17.15 -33.67
N THR A 730 -7.11 -17.36 -33.44
CA THR A 730 -8.17 -16.52 -34.00
C THR A 730 -8.05 -15.09 -33.50
N PHE A 731 -7.85 -14.88 -32.18
CA PHE A 731 -7.70 -13.55 -31.58
C PHE A 731 -6.46 -12.83 -32.12
N ARG A 732 -5.31 -13.51 -32.13
CA ARG A 732 -4.08 -12.94 -32.70
C ARG A 732 -4.24 -12.55 -34.16
N SER A 733 -4.83 -13.40 -34.98
CA SER A 733 -5.05 -13.14 -36.40
C SER A 733 -5.92 -11.89 -36.65
N ILE A 734 -6.98 -11.71 -35.86
CA ILE A 734 -7.87 -10.54 -35.98
C ILE A 734 -7.14 -9.24 -35.62
N LEU A 735 -6.29 -9.28 -34.60
CA LEU A 735 -5.54 -8.10 -34.18
C LEU A 735 -4.22 -7.90 -34.95
N GLY A 736 -3.75 -8.89 -35.72
CA GLY A 736 -2.46 -8.84 -36.42
C GLY A 736 -1.26 -8.97 -35.47
N LEU A 737 -1.39 -9.81 -34.42
CA LEU A 737 -0.37 -10.07 -33.40
C LEU A 737 0.42 -11.35 -33.68
#